data_2a69b4830a34adf20485945391d79f81
#
_entry.id   2a69b4830a34adf20485945391d79f81
#
_cell.length_a   1.000
_cell.length_b   1.000
_cell.length_c   1.000
_cell.angle_alpha   90.00
_cell.angle_beta   90.00
_cell.angle_gamma   90.00
#
_symmetry.space_group_name_H-M   'P 1'
#
loop_
_entity.id
_entity.type
_entity.pdbx_description
1 polymer ?
#
loop_
_entity_poly.entity_id
_entity_poly.type
_entity_poly.pdbx_seq_one_letter_code
_entity_poly.pdbx_strand_id
1 'polypeptide(L)'
;MTDLTGKVISETYKQLLLINSSTANEGVSTSSVYVQTGDGTNTALKVATNKVIAQTAFLVDGTATVKNNLIVGNNVCASAYYGDGSNLTGLTASIGGDISVSSITVAGNANVGGSLVVKANASVSGALNVAGNASLGGTLTQTGVATFASNVTVGGNLIVEGDVSVSGQLDVNENVSIGGTLLVTGTGTLTGKTEFKNDVSVSGRLDVAGSVSVGSVLNVTGISNFATDVSVSGNVHVVGNVTAALYYGDGSNLTNVAASIGNLPDNVSISGFLHVGGVLSVTGGATFASTVTVVGAATFKDDVSVSGNTNLLGTVTIGGAVSLASSLSVAGAANFANTVTIAGAVSLGSTLSVGGATNFASTVTVVGAGTFKNNVSVSGNLDVAGNVSVGGTIFATGGITFDGDISVSGDVNIGGTLTVAGATSLASTLSVGGATNLLSTLTVTGATSLASTLSVGGATNLLSTVTIAGATGFLNTVRVSGAATMASTLDVAGNTSVGGTLFVTGAGTFDNNVSVSGNLVVGGTTTIVGAMSVGGALSVGGATNLLSTVTVAGATGFLGSVRVSGAISVSNANVGGTLTVAGAVSLASTLSVGGAANFASTVTVAGVGIFKDAVSVSGNLDVAGNVSVGGTIFATGGITFDGDISVSGDVNIGGTLTVAGATSLASTLSVGGATNLLSTVTVAGATGFLSTVRVSGAATMASTLDVAGNTSVGGTLFVTGAGTFDNNVSVSGNLVVGGTAT
;
A
#
# COMPACT_ATOMS: atom_id res chain seq x y z
N MET A 1 -45.69 16.31 40.58
CA MET A 1 -44.65 17.01 41.34
C MET A 1 -45.27 17.44 42.61
N THR A 2 -44.86 16.84 43.70
CA THR A 2 -45.28 17.28 45.04
C THR A 2 -44.56 18.59 45.34
N ASP A 3 -45.36 19.63 45.65
CA ASP A 3 -44.90 20.95 46.04
C ASP A 3 -43.98 20.86 47.28
N LEU A 4 -42.78 21.38 47.14
CA LEU A 4 -41.79 21.45 48.23
C LEU A 4 -41.85 22.76 48.99
N THR A 5 -42.96 23.50 48.87
CA THR A 5 -43.15 24.79 49.55
C THR A 5 -43.22 24.59 51.09
N GLY A 6 -42.23 25.10 51.79
CA GLY A 6 -42.21 25.13 53.27
C GLY A 6 -41.33 24.10 53.97
N LYS A 7 -40.49 23.32 53.27
CA LYS A 7 -39.51 22.46 53.93
C LYS A 7 -38.11 23.07 53.82
N VAL A 8 -37.39 23.15 54.89
CA VAL A 8 -35.97 23.60 54.89
C VAL A 8 -35.09 22.54 54.27
N ILE A 9 -34.80 22.74 53.01
CA ILE A 9 -34.06 21.80 52.19
C ILE A 9 -32.65 21.52 52.71
N SER A 10 -32.06 22.45 53.48
CA SER A 10 -30.69 22.37 54.00
C SER A 10 -30.41 21.25 55.00
N GLU A 11 -31.44 20.78 55.74
CA GLU A 11 -31.21 19.74 56.75
C GLU A 11 -31.52 18.32 56.29
N THR A 12 -32.38 18.17 55.26
CA THR A 12 -32.84 16.84 54.80
C THR A 12 -32.05 16.36 53.56
N TYR A 13 -31.47 17.27 52.78
CA TYR A 13 -30.80 16.94 51.52
C TYR A 13 -29.47 17.66 51.37
N LYS A 14 -28.47 17.34 52.22
CA LYS A 14 -27.13 17.92 52.18
C LYS A 14 -26.35 17.75 50.90
N GLN A 15 -26.85 17.00 49.93
CA GLN A 15 -26.25 16.77 48.61
C GLN A 15 -27.11 17.26 47.45
N LEU A 16 -28.20 18.02 47.70
CA LEU A 16 -29.02 18.57 46.65
C LEU A 16 -28.31 19.77 46.01
N LEU A 17 -28.07 19.74 44.72
CA LEU A 17 -27.56 20.91 43.95
C LEU A 17 -28.74 21.87 43.72
N LEU A 18 -28.59 23.10 44.10
CA LEU A 18 -29.58 24.17 43.90
C LEU A 18 -29.23 25.02 42.70
N ILE A 19 -30.24 25.46 41.95
CA ILE A 19 -30.05 26.37 40.82
C ILE A 19 -30.22 27.80 41.37
N ASN A 20 -29.11 28.58 41.33
CA ASN A 20 -29.14 29.96 41.74
C ASN A 20 -29.76 30.86 40.67
N SER A 21 -31.05 31.17 40.79
CA SER A 21 -31.73 32.20 40.01
C SER A 21 -31.96 33.44 40.85
N SER A 22 -31.93 34.62 40.24
CA SER A 22 -32.11 35.92 40.91
C SER A 22 -33.54 36.19 41.44
N THR A 23 -34.49 35.29 41.18
CA THR A 23 -35.86 35.36 41.61
C THR A 23 -36.28 34.07 42.31
N ALA A 24 -36.82 34.18 43.51
CA ALA A 24 -37.24 33.04 44.31
C ALA A 24 -38.36 32.28 43.60
N ASN A 25 -38.17 30.94 43.38
CA ASN A 25 -39.12 29.97 42.82
C ASN A 25 -39.29 29.92 41.31
N GLU A 26 -38.43 30.49 40.45
CA GLU A 26 -38.63 30.45 39.02
C GLU A 26 -37.76 29.41 38.25
N GLY A 27 -37.21 28.41 38.83
CA GLY A 27 -36.49 27.36 38.11
C GLY A 27 -35.44 27.87 37.13
N VAL A 28 -35.11 27.12 36.10
CA VAL A 28 -34.13 27.48 35.07
C VAL A 28 -34.78 28.37 34.00
N SER A 29 -34.24 29.63 33.83
CA SER A 29 -34.70 30.55 32.80
C SER A 29 -33.85 30.46 31.51
N THR A 30 -34.15 31.29 30.49
CA THR A 30 -33.33 31.40 29.27
C THR A 30 -31.93 31.98 29.54
N SER A 31 -31.74 32.72 30.64
CA SER A 31 -30.43 33.15 31.12
C SER A 31 -29.78 32.04 31.95
N SER A 32 -28.52 31.71 31.70
CA SER A 32 -27.84 30.63 32.43
C SER A 32 -27.51 31.04 33.85
N VAL A 33 -27.88 30.24 34.83
CA VAL A 33 -27.60 30.39 36.25
C VAL A 33 -26.69 29.28 36.76
N TYR A 34 -25.92 29.58 37.83
CA TYR A 34 -25.09 28.54 38.43
C TYR A 34 -25.93 27.53 39.21
N VAL A 35 -25.54 26.26 39.11
CA VAL A 35 -26.00 25.23 40.02
C VAL A 35 -25.22 25.42 41.36
N GLN A 36 -25.91 25.52 42.47
CA GLN A 36 -25.30 25.65 43.76
C GLN A 36 -25.38 24.36 44.55
N THR A 37 -24.41 24.14 45.42
CA THR A 37 -24.49 23.10 46.45
C THR A 37 -25.51 23.49 47.52
N GLY A 38 -25.96 22.56 48.31
CA GLY A 38 -26.99 22.82 49.37
C GLY A 38 -26.60 23.88 50.39
N ASP A 39 -25.32 24.28 50.46
CA ASP A 39 -24.80 25.37 51.28
C ASP A 39 -24.75 26.74 50.55
N GLY A 40 -25.25 26.82 49.32
CA GLY A 40 -25.28 28.06 48.55
C GLY A 40 -24.05 28.34 47.68
N THR A 41 -23.06 27.43 47.63
CA THR A 41 -21.84 27.63 46.83
C THR A 41 -22.09 27.39 45.36
N ASN A 42 -21.67 28.31 44.46
CA ASN A 42 -21.80 28.13 43.00
C ASN A 42 -20.88 27.05 42.52
N THR A 43 -21.42 26.08 41.80
CA THR A 43 -20.63 25.07 41.08
C THR A 43 -20.08 25.62 39.77
N ALA A 44 -19.13 24.93 39.17
CA ALA A 44 -18.61 25.26 37.84
C ALA A 44 -19.63 25.00 36.68
N LEU A 45 -20.86 24.61 37.04
CA LEU A 45 -21.94 24.29 36.08
C LEU A 45 -23.00 25.39 36.11
N LYS A 46 -23.35 25.92 34.95
CA LYS A 46 -24.47 26.84 34.73
C LYS A 46 -25.57 26.17 33.93
N VAL A 47 -26.79 26.37 34.35
CA VAL A 47 -27.98 25.84 33.66
C VAL A 47 -28.96 26.97 33.30
N ALA A 48 -29.66 26.81 32.20
CA ALA A 48 -30.77 27.64 31.73
C ALA A 48 -31.85 26.74 31.15
N THR A 49 -33.01 27.25 30.85
CA THR A 49 -34.10 26.48 30.24
C THR A 49 -33.68 25.85 28.91
N ASN A 50 -32.71 26.38 28.21
CA ASN A 50 -32.26 25.94 26.90
C ASN A 50 -30.77 25.54 26.81
N LYS A 51 -29.99 25.67 27.90
CA LYS A 51 -28.57 25.32 27.89
C LYS A 51 -27.99 25.03 29.25
N VAL A 52 -26.95 24.21 29.29
CA VAL A 52 -26.06 23.97 30.42
C VAL A 52 -24.64 24.34 30.00
N ILE A 53 -23.96 25.14 30.82
CA ILE A 53 -22.59 25.60 30.58
C ILE A 53 -21.71 25.14 31.73
N ALA A 54 -20.70 24.31 31.45
CA ALA A 54 -19.60 24.01 32.36
C ALA A 54 -18.37 24.85 31.99
N GLN A 55 -17.76 25.52 32.93
CA GLN A 55 -16.67 26.47 32.66
C GLN A 55 -15.33 25.78 32.36
N THR A 56 -15.11 24.58 32.87
CA THR A 56 -13.85 23.85 32.67
C THR A 56 -14.09 22.44 32.07
N ALA A 57 -14.92 21.64 32.71
CA ALA A 57 -15.27 20.32 32.23
C ALA A 57 -16.65 19.95 32.75
N PHE A 58 -17.41 19.19 31.96
CA PHE A 58 -18.65 18.58 32.37
C PHE A 58 -18.38 17.08 32.51
N LEU A 59 -18.11 16.63 33.75
CA LEU A 59 -17.91 15.20 34.03
C LEU A 59 -19.17 14.62 34.65
N VAL A 60 -19.67 13.55 34.08
CA VAL A 60 -20.79 12.79 34.64
C VAL A 60 -20.28 11.41 35.06
N ASP A 61 -20.23 11.16 36.35
CA ASP A 61 -19.91 9.85 36.91
C ASP A 61 -21.17 8.98 36.88
N GLY A 62 -21.47 8.45 35.68
CA GLY A 62 -22.67 7.69 35.39
C GLY A 62 -23.25 8.03 34.02
N THR A 63 -24.56 8.16 33.91
CA THR A 63 -25.24 8.39 32.63
C THR A 63 -25.66 9.86 32.48
N ALA A 64 -25.21 10.51 31.40
CA ALA A 64 -25.71 11.80 30.95
C ALA A 64 -26.74 11.59 29.83
N THR A 65 -27.95 12.12 29.99
CA THR A 65 -28.99 12.06 28.95
C THR A 65 -29.21 13.45 28.34
N VAL A 66 -28.97 13.58 27.06
CA VAL A 66 -29.27 14.79 26.27
C VAL A 66 -30.53 14.53 25.43
N LYS A 67 -31.64 15.23 25.71
CA LYS A 67 -32.91 14.99 25.03
C LYS A 67 -32.93 15.45 23.56
N ASN A 68 -32.11 16.43 23.20
CA ASN A 68 -32.04 16.96 21.83
C ASN A 68 -30.63 16.74 21.26
N ASN A 69 -29.92 17.79 20.91
CA ASN A 69 -28.62 17.69 20.25
C ASN A 69 -27.45 17.86 21.24
N LEU A 70 -26.44 17.00 21.15
CA LEU A 70 -25.13 17.23 21.73
C LEU A 70 -24.22 17.80 20.63
N ILE A 71 -23.78 19.06 20.78
CA ILE A 71 -22.83 19.69 19.86
C ILE A 71 -21.46 19.75 20.56
N VAL A 72 -20.48 19.06 20.01
CA VAL A 72 -19.11 19.05 20.51
C VAL A 72 -18.21 19.72 19.46
N GLY A 73 -17.52 20.81 19.87
CA GLY A 73 -16.69 21.59 18.97
C GLY A 73 -15.40 20.89 18.50
N ASN A 74 -15.00 19.81 19.18
CA ASN A 74 -13.84 19.00 18.85
C ASN A 74 -14.23 17.52 18.82
N ASN A 75 -13.44 16.64 19.39
CA ASN A 75 -13.66 15.20 19.35
C ASN A 75 -14.59 14.73 20.46
N VAL A 76 -15.46 13.78 20.15
CA VAL A 76 -16.21 12.99 21.14
C VAL A 76 -15.49 11.65 21.29
N CYS A 77 -14.93 11.39 22.48
CA CYS A 77 -14.30 10.10 22.80
C CYS A 77 -15.21 9.35 23.76
N ALA A 78 -15.74 8.23 23.34
CA ALA A 78 -16.53 7.35 24.17
C ALA A 78 -16.18 5.89 23.87
N SER A 79 -16.25 5.04 24.90
CA SER A 79 -16.11 3.59 24.71
C SER A 79 -17.33 2.98 23.98
N ALA A 80 -18.48 3.65 24.04
CA ALA A 80 -19.67 3.29 23.26
C ALA A 80 -20.55 4.52 22.98
N TYR A 81 -21.14 4.60 21.79
CA TYR A 81 -22.11 5.60 21.37
C TYR A 81 -23.49 4.96 21.22
N TYR A 82 -24.47 5.45 21.99
CA TYR A 82 -25.86 4.98 21.93
C TYR A 82 -26.75 6.16 21.54
N GLY A 83 -27.44 6.09 20.41
CA GLY A 83 -28.35 7.16 20.01
C GLY A 83 -28.74 7.15 18.53
N ASP A 84 -29.61 8.09 18.16
CA ASP A 84 -29.99 8.35 16.78
C ASP A 84 -28.81 9.00 16.03
N GLY A 85 -28.13 8.22 15.20
CA GLY A 85 -26.99 8.68 14.39
C GLY A 85 -27.36 9.45 13.11
N SER A 86 -28.61 9.91 12.95
CA SER A 86 -29.14 10.49 11.70
C SER A 86 -28.33 11.68 11.13
N ASN A 87 -27.47 12.30 11.94
CA ASN A 87 -26.62 13.44 11.55
C ASN A 87 -25.10 13.19 11.67
N LEU A 88 -24.65 11.93 11.82
CA LEU A 88 -23.24 11.62 11.82
C LEU A 88 -22.70 11.65 10.38
N THR A 89 -22.22 12.82 9.93
CA THR A 89 -21.60 13.01 8.63
C THR A 89 -20.06 13.05 8.75
N GLY A 90 -19.37 12.37 7.85
CA GLY A 90 -17.90 12.43 7.77
C GLY A 90 -17.12 11.42 8.61
N LEU A 91 -17.72 10.29 8.98
CA LEU A 91 -16.99 9.18 9.59
C LEU A 91 -16.09 8.49 8.54
N THR A 92 -14.87 8.98 8.38
CA THR A 92 -13.82 8.35 7.57
C THR A 92 -12.86 7.48 8.40
N ALA A 93 -13.18 7.21 9.67
CA ALA A 93 -12.32 6.44 10.56
C ALA A 93 -12.66 4.96 10.53
N SER A 94 -11.66 4.10 10.43
CA SER A 94 -11.76 2.70 10.80
C SER A 94 -12.03 2.63 12.31
N ILE A 95 -13.23 2.24 12.71
CA ILE A 95 -13.63 2.18 14.12
C ILE A 95 -13.35 0.77 14.62
N GLY A 96 -12.27 0.62 15.38
CA GLY A 96 -11.94 -0.63 16.06
C GLY A 96 -12.64 -0.69 17.42
N GLY A 97 -13.81 -1.29 17.48
CA GLY A 97 -14.62 -1.44 18.70
C GLY A 97 -16.11 -1.51 18.39
N ASP A 98 -16.94 -1.60 19.43
CA ASP A 98 -18.39 -1.69 19.29
C ASP A 98 -19.02 -0.30 19.15
N ILE A 99 -19.86 -0.12 18.12
CA ILE A 99 -20.67 1.09 17.92
C ILE A 99 -22.11 0.77 18.27
N SER A 100 -22.75 1.55 19.15
CA SER A 100 -24.17 1.46 19.48
C SER A 100 -24.84 2.82 19.30
N VAL A 101 -25.67 2.96 18.28
CA VAL A 101 -26.37 4.22 17.93
C VAL A 101 -27.85 3.93 17.62
N SER A 102 -28.72 4.93 17.77
CA SER A 102 -30.14 4.80 17.40
C SER A 102 -30.36 4.89 15.89
N SER A 103 -29.55 5.65 15.16
CA SER A 103 -29.60 5.73 13.71
C SER A 103 -28.23 6.04 13.14
N ILE A 104 -27.89 5.45 11.99
CA ILE A 104 -26.66 5.74 11.25
C ILE A 104 -26.98 6.00 9.76
N THR A 105 -26.43 7.05 9.19
CA THR A 105 -26.50 7.34 7.75
C THR A 105 -25.09 7.60 7.23
N VAL A 106 -24.64 6.81 6.27
CA VAL A 106 -23.32 6.93 5.67
C VAL A 106 -23.47 7.13 4.16
N ALA A 107 -23.00 8.28 3.64
CA ALA A 107 -23.06 8.61 2.21
C ALA A 107 -21.91 8.00 1.39
N GLY A 108 -20.90 7.42 2.03
CA GLY A 108 -19.77 6.74 1.40
C GLY A 108 -19.61 5.32 1.95
N ASN A 109 -18.37 4.82 1.97
CA ASN A 109 -18.06 3.50 2.50
C ASN A 109 -18.01 3.51 4.03
N ALA A 110 -18.56 2.49 4.68
CA ALA A 110 -18.44 2.24 6.12
C ALA A 110 -17.59 0.98 6.36
N ASN A 111 -16.55 1.12 7.18
CA ASN A 111 -15.69 -0.01 7.57
C ASN A 111 -15.59 -0.08 9.10
N VAL A 112 -16.08 -1.17 9.68
CA VAL A 112 -16.14 -1.39 11.13
C VAL A 112 -15.28 -2.58 11.49
N GLY A 113 -14.16 -2.35 12.18
CA GLY A 113 -13.22 -3.39 12.62
C GLY A 113 -13.68 -4.20 13.82
N GLY A 114 -14.70 -3.76 14.54
CA GLY A 114 -15.35 -4.46 15.64
C GLY A 114 -16.79 -4.84 15.33
N SER A 115 -17.66 -4.90 16.35
CA SER A 115 -19.09 -5.16 16.18
C SER A 115 -19.87 -3.85 15.97
N LEU A 116 -20.87 -3.87 15.10
CA LEU A 116 -21.78 -2.75 14.84
C LEU A 116 -23.12 -3.01 15.51
N VAL A 117 -23.56 -2.14 16.43
CA VAL A 117 -24.87 -2.18 17.05
C VAL A 117 -25.63 -0.88 16.77
N VAL A 118 -26.71 -0.96 16.01
CA VAL A 118 -27.59 0.17 15.71
C VAL A 118 -28.99 -0.13 16.30
N LYS A 119 -29.46 0.72 17.22
CA LYS A 119 -30.76 0.50 17.90
C LYS A 119 -31.94 0.89 17.03
N ALA A 120 -31.78 1.65 15.98
CA ALA A 120 -32.81 2.02 15.02
C ALA A 120 -32.37 1.68 13.59
N ASN A 121 -32.59 2.58 12.63
CA ASN A 121 -32.30 2.34 11.22
C ASN A 121 -30.84 2.66 10.84
N ALA A 122 -30.28 1.90 9.91
CA ALA A 122 -29.01 2.21 9.26
C ALA A 122 -29.22 2.37 7.75
N SER A 123 -28.60 3.39 7.16
CA SER A 123 -28.58 3.63 5.71
C SER A 123 -27.14 3.88 5.23
N VAL A 124 -26.68 3.08 4.30
CA VAL A 124 -25.31 3.19 3.74
C VAL A 124 -25.41 3.18 2.23
N SER A 125 -24.99 4.27 1.58
CA SER A 125 -25.01 4.42 0.12
C SER A 125 -23.71 3.95 -0.57
N GLY A 126 -22.65 3.62 0.17
CA GLY A 126 -21.42 3.04 -0.32
C GLY A 126 -21.27 1.56 0.04
N ALA A 127 -20.05 1.08 0.25
CA ALA A 127 -19.81 -0.26 0.77
C ALA A 127 -19.88 -0.29 2.31
N LEU A 128 -20.46 -1.35 2.88
CA LEU A 128 -20.47 -1.60 4.33
C LEU A 128 -19.68 -2.88 4.62
N ASN A 129 -18.58 -2.76 5.37
CA ASN A 129 -17.76 -3.88 5.83
C ASN A 129 -17.76 -3.94 7.36
N VAL A 130 -18.14 -5.07 7.93
CA VAL A 130 -18.12 -5.30 9.37
C VAL A 130 -17.35 -6.59 9.68
N ALA A 131 -16.23 -6.48 10.39
CA ALA A 131 -15.40 -7.63 10.75
C ALA A 131 -15.94 -8.42 11.96
N GLY A 132 -16.72 -7.79 12.83
CA GLY A 132 -17.41 -8.44 13.96
C GLY A 132 -18.90 -8.65 13.69
N ASN A 133 -19.68 -8.82 14.76
CA ASN A 133 -21.12 -8.98 14.66
C ASN A 133 -21.81 -7.65 14.32
N ALA A 134 -22.89 -7.71 13.54
CA ALA A 134 -23.76 -6.57 13.28
C ALA A 134 -25.14 -6.81 13.91
N SER A 135 -25.62 -5.89 14.73
CA SER A 135 -26.96 -5.92 15.34
C SER A 135 -27.69 -4.61 15.09
N LEU A 136 -28.82 -4.68 14.41
CA LEU A 136 -29.62 -3.53 14.02
C LEU A 136 -31.07 -3.72 14.54
N GLY A 137 -31.50 -2.80 15.40
CA GLY A 137 -32.85 -2.83 15.98
C GLY A 137 -33.94 -2.31 15.03
N GLY A 138 -33.57 -1.60 13.97
CA GLY A 138 -34.45 -1.08 12.94
C GLY A 138 -34.13 -1.62 11.55
N THR A 139 -34.32 -0.78 10.52
CA THR A 139 -34.08 -1.14 9.11
C THR A 139 -32.63 -0.89 8.71
N LEU A 140 -32.04 -1.81 7.97
CA LEU A 140 -30.79 -1.58 7.21
C LEU A 140 -31.12 -1.33 5.74
N THR A 141 -30.71 -0.17 5.22
CA THR A 141 -30.80 0.14 3.80
C THR A 141 -29.37 0.27 3.23
N GLN A 142 -29.05 -0.52 2.23
CA GLN A 142 -27.72 -0.59 1.61
C GLN A 142 -27.87 -0.53 0.09
N THR A 143 -27.20 0.43 -0.56
CA THR A 143 -27.19 0.57 -2.03
C THR A 143 -25.95 -0.01 -2.70
N GLY A 144 -24.86 -0.23 -1.95
CA GLY A 144 -23.64 -0.87 -2.44
C GLY A 144 -23.46 -2.29 -1.90
N VAL A 145 -22.24 -2.79 -1.91
CA VAL A 145 -21.89 -4.12 -1.37
C VAL A 145 -21.82 -4.10 0.15
N ALA A 146 -22.47 -5.06 0.83
CA ALA A 146 -22.34 -5.27 2.27
C ALA A 146 -21.56 -6.56 2.55
N THR A 147 -20.50 -6.47 3.34
CA THR A 147 -19.69 -7.63 3.76
C THR A 147 -19.68 -7.73 5.28
N PHE A 148 -20.12 -8.86 5.80
CA PHE A 148 -20.13 -9.16 7.21
C PHE A 148 -19.33 -10.45 7.46
N ALA A 149 -18.28 -10.35 8.25
CA ALA A 149 -17.40 -11.50 8.55
C ALA A 149 -17.92 -12.35 9.72
N SER A 150 -18.97 -11.92 10.41
CA SER A 150 -19.57 -12.62 11.55
C SER A 150 -21.10 -12.47 11.54
N ASN A 151 -21.76 -12.65 12.68
CA ASN A 151 -23.22 -12.67 12.77
C ASN A 151 -23.86 -11.30 12.48
N VAL A 152 -25.00 -11.32 11.79
CA VAL A 152 -25.82 -10.13 11.53
C VAL A 152 -27.21 -10.35 12.12
N THR A 153 -27.67 -9.41 12.96
CA THR A 153 -29.02 -9.39 13.52
C THR A 153 -29.71 -8.08 13.16
N VAL A 154 -30.82 -8.14 12.44
CA VAL A 154 -31.61 -6.97 12.05
C VAL A 154 -33.04 -7.12 12.65
N GLY A 155 -33.41 -6.18 13.52
CA GLY A 155 -34.74 -6.17 14.16
C GLY A 155 -35.85 -5.57 13.29
N GLY A 156 -35.53 -4.85 12.22
CA GLY A 156 -36.47 -4.27 11.27
C GLY A 156 -36.26 -4.82 9.87
N ASN A 157 -36.41 -3.97 8.86
CA ASN A 157 -36.20 -4.36 7.45
C ASN A 157 -34.72 -4.28 7.03
N LEU A 158 -34.26 -5.29 6.29
CA LEU A 158 -33.01 -5.22 5.54
C LEU A 158 -33.32 -4.95 4.07
N ILE A 159 -32.87 -3.81 3.54
CA ILE A 159 -33.00 -3.41 2.14
C ILE A 159 -31.60 -3.26 1.56
N VAL A 160 -31.25 -4.09 0.59
CA VAL A 160 -29.95 -4.04 -0.08
C VAL A 160 -30.19 -4.03 -1.59
N GLU A 161 -29.67 -3.03 -2.27
CA GLU A 161 -29.76 -2.90 -3.74
C GLU A 161 -28.61 -3.61 -4.47
N GLY A 162 -27.53 -3.97 -3.74
CA GLY A 162 -26.38 -4.73 -4.25
C GLY A 162 -26.28 -6.11 -3.63
N ASP A 163 -25.08 -6.66 -3.61
CA ASP A 163 -24.77 -7.98 -3.06
C ASP A 163 -24.51 -7.93 -1.55
N VAL A 164 -24.95 -8.95 -0.81
CA VAL A 164 -24.63 -9.17 0.60
C VAL A 164 -23.85 -10.46 0.76
N SER A 165 -22.68 -10.39 1.37
CA SER A 165 -21.89 -11.56 1.75
C SER A 165 -21.77 -11.65 3.27
N VAL A 166 -22.23 -12.75 3.87
CA VAL A 166 -22.16 -13.01 5.31
C VAL A 166 -21.44 -14.35 5.53
N SER A 167 -20.27 -14.32 6.17
CA SER A 167 -19.49 -15.53 6.50
C SER A 167 -19.83 -16.12 7.87
N GLY A 168 -20.62 -15.44 8.67
CA GLY A 168 -21.12 -15.89 9.97
C GLY A 168 -22.59 -16.24 9.97
N GLN A 169 -23.33 -15.81 10.99
CA GLN A 169 -24.76 -15.99 11.14
C GLN A 169 -25.53 -14.70 10.79
N LEU A 170 -26.60 -14.82 10.02
CA LEU A 170 -27.55 -13.74 9.74
C LEU A 170 -28.86 -14.02 10.46
N ASP A 171 -29.25 -13.19 11.44
CA ASP A 171 -30.53 -13.25 12.17
C ASP A 171 -31.32 -11.96 11.89
N VAL A 172 -32.52 -12.10 11.31
CA VAL A 172 -33.42 -10.97 11.04
C VAL A 172 -34.78 -11.24 11.66
N ASN A 173 -35.20 -10.35 12.55
CA ASN A 173 -36.47 -10.50 13.32
C ASN A 173 -37.69 -9.91 12.63
N GLU A 174 -37.51 -9.12 11.56
CA GLU A 174 -38.62 -8.54 10.78
C GLU A 174 -38.41 -8.77 9.27
N ASN A 175 -38.88 -7.85 8.42
CA ASN A 175 -38.88 -8.04 6.98
C ASN A 175 -37.49 -7.83 6.36
N VAL A 176 -37.15 -8.65 5.37
CA VAL A 176 -35.94 -8.51 4.54
C VAL A 176 -36.35 -8.27 3.10
N SER A 177 -35.76 -7.23 2.44
CA SER A 177 -35.90 -6.98 1.02
C SER A 177 -34.51 -6.78 0.42
N ILE A 178 -34.09 -7.63 -0.50
CA ILE A 178 -32.77 -7.60 -1.14
C ILE A 178 -32.96 -7.47 -2.64
N GLY A 179 -32.45 -6.38 -3.23
CA GLY A 179 -32.50 -6.13 -4.67
C GLY A 179 -31.39 -6.83 -5.47
N GLY A 180 -30.30 -7.24 -4.81
CA GLY A 180 -29.18 -7.98 -5.39
C GLY A 180 -29.08 -9.43 -4.92
N THR A 181 -27.87 -9.97 -4.82
CA THR A 181 -27.60 -11.35 -4.35
C THR A 181 -27.26 -11.36 -2.86
N LEU A 182 -27.84 -12.28 -2.09
CA LEU A 182 -27.44 -12.58 -0.71
C LEU A 182 -26.65 -13.89 -0.68
N LEU A 183 -25.39 -13.84 -0.19
CA LEU A 183 -24.57 -15.01 0.10
C LEU A 183 -24.32 -15.10 1.60
N VAL A 184 -24.80 -16.16 2.26
CA VAL A 184 -24.54 -16.47 3.67
C VAL A 184 -23.79 -17.80 3.75
N THR A 185 -22.52 -17.77 4.23
CA THR A 185 -21.70 -18.96 4.43
C THR A 185 -21.87 -19.62 5.80
N GLY A 186 -22.55 -18.95 6.74
CA GLY A 186 -22.93 -19.43 8.07
C GLY A 186 -24.41 -19.77 8.19
N THR A 187 -25.02 -19.46 9.34
CA THR A 187 -26.44 -19.65 9.62
C THR A 187 -27.23 -18.36 9.42
N GLY A 188 -28.37 -18.42 8.72
CA GLY A 188 -29.28 -17.29 8.58
C GLY A 188 -30.60 -17.54 9.32
N THR A 189 -31.03 -16.62 10.19
CA THR A 189 -32.32 -16.65 10.89
C THR A 189 -33.11 -15.39 10.56
N LEU A 190 -34.33 -15.57 10.05
CA LEU A 190 -35.22 -14.50 9.61
C LEU A 190 -36.62 -14.71 10.29
N THR A 191 -37.02 -13.77 11.16
CA THR A 191 -38.27 -13.88 11.95
C THR A 191 -39.45 -13.07 11.37
N GLY A 192 -39.18 -12.14 10.44
CA GLY A 192 -40.18 -11.30 9.79
C GLY A 192 -40.52 -11.73 8.36
N LYS A 193 -41.27 -10.88 7.65
CA LYS A 193 -41.47 -11.04 6.20
C LYS A 193 -40.19 -10.80 5.45
N THR A 194 -39.81 -11.75 4.59
CA THR A 194 -38.56 -11.65 3.81
C THR A 194 -38.91 -11.59 2.33
N GLU A 195 -38.34 -10.55 1.64
CA GLU A 195 -38.50 -10.35 0.22
C GLU A 195 -37.11 -10.25 -0.44
N PHE A 196 -36.83 -11.16 -1.37
CA PHE A 196 -35.63 -11.16 -2.19
C PHE A 196 -36.02 -10.97 -3.65
N LYS A 197 -35.50 -9.92 -4.30
CA LYS A 197 -35.77 -9.64 -5.72
C LYS A 197 -34.89 -10.46 -6.66
N ASN A 198 -33.73 -10.93 -6.18
CA ASN A 198 -32.78 -11.77 -6.90
C ASN A 198 -32.47 -13.03 -6.08
N ASP A 199 -31.40 -13.71 -6.43
CA ASP A 199 -31.01 -15.00 -5.85
C ASP A 199 -30.57 -14.88 -4.39
N VAL A 200 -30.87 -15.91 -3.60
CA VAL A 200 -30.41 -16.08 -2.21
C VAL A 200 -29.61 -17.37 -2.13
N SER A 201 -28.37 -17.29 -1.64
CA SER A 201 -27.54 -18.46 -1.35
C SER A 201 -27.12 -18.47 0.11
N VAL A 202 -27.48 -19.53 0.84
CA VAL A 202 -27.15 -19.75 2.24
C VAL A 202 -26.43 -21.08 2.38
N SER A 203 -25.14 -21.08 2.72
CA SER A 203 -24.35 -22.31 2.90
C SER A 203 -24.50 -22.94 4.30
N GLY A 204 -25.14 -22.25 5.23
CA GLY A 204 -25.47 -22.74 6.56
C GLY A 204 -26.96 -23.05 6.74
N ARG A 205 -27.53 -22.74 7.91
CA ARG A 205 -28.93 -22.89 8.24
C ARG A 205 -29.69 -21.59 8.02
N LEU A 206 -30.89 -21.66 7.42
CA LEU A 206 -31.83 -20.56 7.28
C LEU A 206 -33.08 -20.79 8.11
N ASP A 207 -33.32 -19.98 9.13
CA ASP A 207 -34.56 -19.98 9.95
C ASP A 207 -35.33 -18.68 9.70
N VAL A 208 -36.55 -18.79 9.23
CA VAL A 208 -37.45 -17.65 9.00
C VAL A 208 -38.77 -17.88 9.75
N ALA A 209 -39.04 -17.03 10.74
CA ALA A 209 -40.27 -17.09 11.51
C ALA A 209 -41.46 -16.39 10.82
N GLY A 210 -41.23 -15.52 9.85
CA GLY A 210 -42.19 -14.82 9.02
C GLY A 210 -42.33 -15.41 7.61
N SER A 211 -43.06 -14.68 6.75
CA SER A 211 -43.19 -15.06 5.34
C SER A 211 -41.95 -14.73 4.53
N VAL A 212 -41.59 -15.59 3.56
CA VAL A 212 -40.49 -15.40 2.62
C VAL A 212 -41.04 -15.09 1.23
N SER A 213 -40.53 -14.03 0.61
CA SER A 213 -40.77 -13.72 -0.81
C SER A 213 -39.42 -13.59 -1.52
N VAL A 214 -39.18 -14.43 -2.50
CA VAL A 214 -37.94 -14.43 -3.31
C VAL A 214 -38.34 -14.23 -4.76
N GLY A 215 -37.79 -13.14 -5.40
CA GLY A 215 -38.11 -12.78 -6.78
C GLY A 215 -37.43 -13.69 -7.82
N SER A 216 -36.40 -14.44 -7.44
CA SER A 216 -35.72 -15.41 -8.30
C SER A 216 -35.55 -16.75 -7.58
N VAL A 217 -34.35 -17.18 -7.21
CA VAL A 217 -34.09 -18.51 -6.64
C VAL A 217 -33.66 -18.42 -5.18
N LEU A 218 -34.24 -19.32 -4.32
CA LEU A 218 -33.81 -19.54 -2.96
C LEU A 218 -32.97 -20.82 -2.86
N ASN A 219 -31.73 -20.73 -2.45
CA ASN A 219 -30.84 -21.86 -2.21
C ASN A 219 -30.31 -21.87 -0.78
N VAL A 220 -30.51 -22.99 -0.07
CA VAL A 220 -30.04 -23.20 1.30
C VAL A 220 -29.40 -24.58 1.42
N THR A 221 -28.13 -24.62 1.85
CA THR A 221 -27.37 -25.88 2.03
C THR A 221 -27.62 -26.55 3.36
N GLY A 222 -28.00 -25.80 4.37
CA GLY A 222 -28.36 -26.33 5.68
C GLY A 222 -29.84 -26.61 5.83
N ILE A 223 -30.32 -26.66 7.08
CA ILE A 223 -31.73 -26.81 7.38
C ILE A 223 -32.45 -25.46 7.24
N SER A 224 -33.61 -25.46 6.56
CA SER A 224 -34.43 -24.26 6.42
C SER A 224 -35.74 -24.47 7.22
N ASN A 225 -36.06 -23.54 8.11
CA ASN A 225 -37.32 -23.50 8.83
C ASN A 225 -38.09 -22.23 8.48
N PHE A 226 -39.27 -22.40 7.91
CA PHE A 226 -40.21 -21.31 7.62
C PHE A 226 -41.48 -21.50 8.45
N ALA A 227 -41.78 -20.53 9.32
CA ALA A 227 -42.94 -20.61 10.21
C ALA A 227 -44.26 -20.18 9.55
N THR A 228 -44.19 -19.46 8.42
CA THR A 228 -45.37 -18.97 7.66
C THR A 228 -45.14 -19.16 6.16
N ASP A 229 -45.87 -18.41 5.31
CA ASP A 229 -45.88 -18.58 3.87
C ASP A 229 -44.55 -18.28 3.19
N VAL A 230 -44.16 -19.11 2.22
CA VAL A 230 -43.02 -18.89 1.33
C VAL A 230 -43.55 -18.64 -0.07
N SER A 231 -43.28 -17.44 -0.61
CA SER A 231 -43.59 -17.08 -1.99
C SER A 231 -42.27 -16.86 -2.76
N VAL A 232 -42.03 -17.67 -3.76
CA VAL A 232 -40.85 -17.59 -4.63
C VAL A 232 -41.33 -17.50 -6.07
N SER A 233 -40.95 -16.42 -6.78
CA SER A 233 -41.35 -16.23 -8.19
C SER A 233 -40.62 -17.21 -9.12
N GLY A 234 -39.43 -17.72 -8.72
CA GLY A 234 -38.70 -18.80 -9.37
C GLY A 234 -38.96 -20.14 -8.69
N ASN A 235 -37.92 -20.87 -8.33
CA ASN A 235 -38.01 -22.22 -7.77
C ASN A 235 -37.81 -22.25 -6.26
N VAL A 236 -38.56 -23.12 -5.57
CA VAL A 236 -38.34 -23.49 -4.16
C VAL A 236 -37.63 -24.85 -4.11
N HIS A 237 -36.50 -24.89 -3.41
CA HIS A 237 -35.76 -26.13 -3.19
C HIS A 237 -35.80 -26.53 -1.73
N VAL A 238 -36.25 -27.76 -1.43
CA VAL A 238 -36.36 -28.32 -0.08
C VAL A 238 -35.54 -29.60 0.04
N VAL A 239 -34.56 -29.61 0.96
CA VAL A 239 -33.69 -30.76 1.22
C VAL A 239 -34.43 -31.93 1.92
N GLY A 240 -35.54 -31.68 2.59
CA GLY A 240 -36.29 -32.67 3.31
C GLY A 240 -37.63 -33.00 2.67
N ASN A 241 -38.54 -33.65 3.43
CA ASN A 241 -39.87 -33.95 2.97
C ASN A 241 -40.75 -32.68 3.01
N VAL A 242 -41.47 -32.43 1.92
CA VAL A 242 -42.55 -31.46 1.91
C VAL A 242 -43.83 -32.18 2.31
N THR A 243 -44.40 -31.85 3.49
CA THR A 243 -45.67 -32.37 3.93
C THR A 243 -46.70 -31.24 3.80
N ALA A 244 -47.62 -31.38 2.88
CA ALA A 244 -48.72 -30.45 2.70
C ALA A 244 -50.03 -31.20 2.66
N ALA A 245 -51.08 -30.62 3.28
CA ALA A 245 -52.41 -31.20 3.25
C ALA A 245 -53.05 -31.14 1.85
N LEU A 246 -52.61 -30.16 1.03
CA LEU A 246 -53.07 -29.98 -0.36
C LEU A 246 -51.96 -29.29 -1.21
N TYR A 247 -51.77 -29.75 -2.42
CA TYR A 247 -50.98 -29.11 -3.46
C TYR A 247 -51.91 -28.47 -4.49
N TYR A 248 -51.88 -27.14 -4.65
CA TYR A 248 -52.60 -26.43 -5.69
C TYR A 248 -51.65 -26.07 -6.83
N GLY A 249 -51.90 -26.57 -8.01
CA GLY A 249 -51.14 -26.27 -9.22
C GLY A 249 -51.42 -27.27 -10.33
N ASP A 250 -50.99 -26.98 -11.54
CA ASP A 250 -50.95 -27.90 -12.64
C ASP A 250 -50.02 -29.07 -12.27
N GLY A 251 -50.60 -30.20 -11.82
CA GLY A 251 -49.89 -31.42 -11.47
C GLY A 251 -49.18 -32.11 -12.66
N SER A 252 -49.23 -31.54 -13.87
CA SER A 252 -48.56 -32.06 -15.06
C SER A 252 -47.05 -32.19 -14.92
N ASN A 253 -46.42 -31.44 -13.98
CA ASN A 253 -45.02 -31.47 -13.65
C ASN A 253 -44.64 -32.21 -12.37
N LEU A 254 -45.63 -32.82 -11.65
CA LEU A 254 -45.33 -33.74 -10.54
C LEU A 254 -44.96 -35.12 -11.11
N THR A 255 -43.74 -35.25 -11.62
CA THR A 255 -43.24 -36.54 -12.08
C THR A 255 -42.50 -37.22 -10.92
N ASN A 256 -42.99 -38.41 -10.57
CA ASN A 256 -42.39 -39.36 -9.64
C ASN A 256 -42.26 -38.98 -8.16
N VAL A 257 -43.38 -39.12 -7.46
CA VAL A 257 -43.45 -39.14 -6.01
C VAL A 257 -42.82 -40.41 -5.36
N ALA A 258 -42.21 -41.31 -6.10
CA ALA A 258 -41.64 -42.53 -5.52
C ALA A 258 -40.64 -43.32 -6.41
N ALA A 259 -39.90 -42.69 -7.26
CA ALA A 259 -38.82 -43.42 -7.89
C ALA A 259 -37.52 -42.60 -7.86
N SER A 260 -36.47 -43.18 -7.29
CA SER A 260 -35.11 -42.75 -7.63
C SER A 260 -35.03 -42.69 -9.15
N ILE A 261 -34.91 -41.47 -9.70
CA ILE A 261 -34.59 -41.34 -11.12
C ILE A 261 -33.17 -41.88 -11.24
N GLY A 262 -33.08 -43.12 -11.67
CA GLY A 262 -31.82 -43.74 -12.06
C GLY A 262 -31.16 -42.92 -13.19
N ASN A 263 -30.13 -43.45 -13.81
CA ASN A 263 -29.50 -42.79 -14.92
C ASN A 263 -30.51 -42.30 -15.95
N LEU A 264 -30.52 -40.99 -16.22
CA LEU A 264 -31.30 -40.41 -17.31
C LEU A 264 -30.69 -40.82 -18.65
N PRO A 265 -31.52 -41.14 -19.64
CA PRO A 265 -31.00 -41.49 -20.98
C PRO A 265 -30.29 -40.30 -21.65
N ASP A 266 -29.61 -40.57 -22.76
CA ASP A 266 -28.97 -39.54 -23.57
C ASP A 266 -29.96 -38.44 -23.98
N ASN A 267 -29.49 -37.18 -23.99
CA ASN A 267 -30.23 -35.98 -24.40
C ASN A 267 -31.53 -35.72 -23.61
N VAL A 268 -31.38 -35.32 -22.36
CA VAL A 268 -32.50 -34.88 -21.51
C VAL A 268 -32.79 -33.39 -21.74
N SER A 269 -34.05 -33.06 -22.12
CA SER A 269 -34.53 -31.68 -22.25
C SER A 269 -35.66 -31.43 -21.25
N ILE A 270 -35.48 -30.49 -20.34
CA ILE A 270 -36.44 -30.13 -19.32
C ILE A 270 -36.86 -28.67 -19.47
N SER A 271 -38.11 -28.41 -19.84
CA SER A 271 -38.63 -27.06 -20.06
C SER A 271 -39.18 -26.43 -18.74
N GLY A 272 -39.37 -27.21 -17.69
CA GLY A 272 -39.79 -26.77 -16.35
C GLY A 272 -38.67 -26.92 -15.34
N PHE A 273 -39.05 -27.31 -14.10
CA PHE A 273 -38.13 -27.49 -12.99
C PHE A 273 -37.67 -28.94 -12.84
N LEU A 274 -36.40 -29.16 -12.63
CA LEU A 274 -35.84 -30.41 -12.18
C LEU A 274 -35.46 -30.31 -10.71
N HIS A 275 -36.07 -31.12 -9.86
CA HIS A 275 -35.74 -31.24 -8.45
C HIS A 275 -35.29 -32.68 -8.15
N VAL A 276 -34.06 -32.83 -7.66
CA VAL A 276 -33.49 -34.13 -7.32
C VAL A 276 -33.01 -34.12 -5.88
N GLY A 277 -33.66 -34.92 -5.00
CA GLY A 277 -33.30 -35.06 -3.58
C GLY A 277 -32.11 -36.01 -3.33
N GLY A 278 -31.65 -36.73 -4.34
CA GLY A 278 -30.53 -37.68 -4.25
C GLY A 278 -29.41 -37.37 -5.28
N VAL A 279 -28.82 -38.41 -5.86
CA VAL A 279 -27.82 -38.29 -6.88
C VAL A 279 -28.51 -38.10 -8.25
N LEU A 280 -28.12 -37.05 -8.99
CA LEU A 280 -28.43 -36.91 -10.43
C LEU A 280 -27.24 -37.41 -11.25
N SER A 281 -27.48 -38.42 -12.11
CA SER A 281 -26.48 -38.91 -13.06
C SER A 281 -27.08 -38.89 -14.47
N VAL A 282 -26.47 -38.15 -15.38
CA VAL A 282 -26.87 -38.02 -16.78
C VAL A 282 -25.71 -38.51 -17.65
N THR A 283 -25.97 -39.45 -18.56
CA THR A 283 -24.96 -40.05 -19.44
C THR A 283 -24.82 -39.35 -20.78
N GLY A 284 -25.84 -38.59 -21.20
CA GLY A 284 -25.81 -37.77 -22.43
C GLY A 284 -25.84 -36.28 -22.12
N GLY A 285 -25.94 -35.47 -23.19
CA GLY A 285 -26.07 -34.01 -23.04
C GLY A 285 -27.37 -33.61 -22.32
N ALA A 286 -27.31 -32.62 -21.40
CA ALA A 286 -28.45 -32.12 -20.67
C ALA A 286 -28.75 -30.67 -21.00
N THR A 287 -29.98 -30.39 -21.44
CA THR A 287 -30.47 -29.03 -21.70
C THR A 287 -31.67 -28.71 -20.85
N PHE A 288 -31.55 -27.67 -20.04
CA PHE A 288 -32.60 -27.18 -19.15
C PHE A 288 -33.03 -25.78 -19.57
N ALA A 289 -34.27 -25.61 -19.99
CA ALA A 289 -34.83 -24.32 -20.40
C ALA A 289 -35.22 -23.42 -19.19
N SER A 290 -35.19 -23.98 -17.97
CA SER A 290 -35.50 -23.25 -16.74
C SER A 290 -34.45 -23.56 -15.66
N THR A 291 -34.80 -23.41 -14.39
CA THR A 291 -33.88 -23.58 -13.26
C THR A 291 -33.63 -25.05 -12.93
N VAL A 292 -32.39 -25.37 -12.59
CA VAL A 292 -31.97 -26.68 -12.08
C VAL A 292 -31.62 -26.57 -10.61
N THR A 293 -32.20 -27.46 -9.79
CA THR A 293 -31.87 -27.58 -8.36
C THR A 293 -31.61 -29.04 -8.01
N VAL A 294 -30.42 -29.37 -7.54
CA VAL A 294 -30.01 -30.71 -7.11
C VAL A 294 -29.49 -30.65 -5.69
N VAL A 295 -30.08 -31.44 -4.77
CA VAL A 295 -29.72 -31.49 -3.34
C VAL A 295 -28.57 -32.45 -3.09
N GLY A 296 -28.53 -33.57 -3.81
CA GLY A 296 -27.44 -34.54 -3.72
C GLY A 296 -26.29 -34.21 -4.66
N ALA A 297 -25.45 -35.19 -4.92
CA ALA A 297 -24.40 -35.06 -5.92
C ALA A 297 -24.98 -35.03 -7.34
N ALA A 298 -24.41 -34.19 -8.22
CA ALA A 298 -24.77 -34.12 -9.62
C ALA A 298 -23.58 -34.57 -10.48
N THR A 299 -23.82 -35.56 -11.36
CA THR A 299 -22.82 -36.05 -12.31
C THR A 299 -23.41 -36.01 -13.74
N PHE A 300 -22.78 -35.24 -14.60
CA PHE A 300 -23.10 -35.16 -16.02
C PHE A 300 -21.87 -35.60 -16.82
N LYS A 301 -22.00 -36.58 -17.67
CA LYS A 301 -20.88 -37.12 -18.49
C LYS A 301 -20.61 -36.28 -19.70
N ASP A 302 -21.64 -35.65 -20.27
CA ASP A 302 -21.57 -34.81 -21.47
C ASP A 302 -21.92 -33.35 -21.15
N ASP A 303 -22.22 -32.56 -22.17
CA ASP A 303 -22.46 -31.13 -22.10
C ASP A 303 -23.71 -30.78 -21.27
N VAL A 304 -23.64 -29.68 -20.53
CA VAL A 304 -24.75 -29.13 -19.76
C VAL A 304 -25.06 -27.70 -20.18
N SER A 305 -26.32 -27.46 -20.58
CA SER A 305 -26.83 -26.14 -20.93
C SER A 305 -28.04 -25.79 -20.06
N VAL A 306 -28.01 -24.66 -19.34
CA VAL A 306 -29.12 -24.21 -18.50
C VAL A 306 -29.41 -22.75 -18.80
N SER A 307 -30.68 -22.42 -19.13
CA SER A 307 -31.13 -21.05 -19.38
C SER A 307 -31.52 -20.32 -18.08
N GLY A 308 -31.98 -21.05 -17.06
CA GLY A 308 -32.30 -20.51 -15.73
C GLY A 308 -31.11 -20.60 -14.78
N ASN A 309 -31.39 -20.38 -13.49
CA ASN A 309 -30.39 -20.49 -12.43
C ASN A 309 -30.03 -21.96 -12.15
N THR A 310 -28.80 -22.20 -11.71
CA THR A 310 -28.31 -23.53 -11.35
C THR A 310 -27.94 -23.56 -9.87
N ASN A 311 -28.65 -24.34 -9.07
CA ASN A 311 -28.45 -24.52 -7.63
C ASN A 311 -28.08 -25.96 -7.31
N LEU A 312 -26.87 -26.18 -6.82
CA LEU A 312 -26.34 -27.51 -6.56
C LEU A 312 -25.78 -27.57 -5.13
N LEU A 313 -26.45 -28.33 -4.26
CA LEU A 313 -26.12 -28.40 -2.84
C LEU A 313 -25.05 -29.45 -2.54
N GLY A 314 -24.93 -30.46 -3.38
CA GLY A 314 -23.88 -31.47 -3.28
C GLY A 314 -22.67 -31.16 -4.14
N THR A 315 -21.82 -32.16 -4.34
CA THR A 315 -20.70 -32.08 -5.28
C THR A 315 -21.22 -32.15 -6.72
N VAL A 316 -20.54 -31.42 -7.62
CA VAL A 316 -20.87 -31.43 -9.04
C VAL A 316 -19.69 -31.95 -9.84
N THR A 317 -19.97 -32.87 -10.75
CA THR A 317 -18.98 -33.37 -11.74
C THR A 317 -19.61 -33.34 -13.11
N ILE A 318 -19.01 -32.59 -14.02
CA ILE A 318 -19.46 -32.50 -15.44
C ILE A 318 -18.29 -32.82 -16.35
N GLY A 319 -18.46 -33.90 -17.17
CA GLY A 319 -17.46 -34.33 -18.13
C GLY A 319 -17.45 -33.52 -19.42
N GLY A 320 -18.61 -33.02 -19.85
CA GLY A 320 -18.76 -32.18 -21.02
C GLY A 320 -18.56 -30.67 -20.77
N ALA A 321 -18.86 -29.85 -21.77
CA ALA A 321 -18.86 -28.42 -21.66
C ALA A 321 -20.08 -27.89 -20.85
N VAL A 322 -19.89 -26.79 -20.14
CA VAL A 322 -20.96 -26.16 -19.36
C VAL A 322 -21.30 -24.80 -19.97
N SER A 323 -22.58 -24.57 -20.23
CA SER A 323 -23.12 -23.28 -20.66
C SER A 323 -24.31 -22.88 -19.81
N LEU A 324 -24.16 -21.84 -18.99
CA LEU A 324 -25.22 -21.32 -18.14
C LEU A 324 -25.51 -19.87 -18.52
N ALA A 325 -26.76 -19.58 -18.87
CA ALA A 325 -27.19 -18.24 -19.23
C ALA A 325 -27.51 -17.35 -18.01
N SER A 326 -27.59 -17.96 -16.83
CA SER A 326 -27.86 -17.25 -15.57
C SER A 326 -26.85 -17.66 -14.48
N SER A 327 -27.20 -17.50 -13.18
CA SER A 327 -26.27 -17.73 -12.08
C SER A 327 -26.01 -19.21 -11.79
N LEU A 328 -24.82 -19.50 -11.23
CA LEU A 328 -24.43 -20.80 -10.68
C LEU A 328 -24.17 -20.67 -9.18
N SER A 329 -24.86 -21.47 -8.38
CA SER A 329 -24.59 -21.63 -6.95
C SER A 329 -24.30 -23.10 -6.63
N VAL A 330 -23.13 -23.41 -6.10
CA VAL A 330 -22.72 -24.75 -5.67
C VAL A 330 -22.16 -24.68 -4.27
N ALA A 331 -22.72 -25.39 -3.33
CA ALA A 331 -22.21 -25.41 -1.96
C ALA A 331 -21.11 -26.47 -1.77
N GLY A 332 -21.19 -27.58 -2.49
CA GLY A 332 -20.13 -28.59 -2.53
C GLY A 332 -18.99 -28.24 -3.49
N ALA A 333 -18.10 -29.19 -3.73
CA ALA A 333 -17.06 -29.03 -4.72
C ALA A 333 -17.63 -29.07 -6.16
N ALA A 334 -17.10 -28.22 -7.04
CA ALA A 334 -17.46 -28.20 -8.46
C ALA A 334 -16.30 -28.68 -9.32
N ASN A 335 -16.49 -29.77 -10.06
CA ASN A 335 -15.52 -30.35 -10.95
C ASN A 335 -16.06 -30.33 -12.41
N PHE A 336 -15.44 -29.56 -13.25
CA PHE A 336 -15.76 -29.46 -14.68
C PHE A 336 -14.55 -29.96 -15.50
N ALA A 337 -14.71 -31.05 -16.19
CA ALA A 337 -13.61 -31.62 -16.98
C ALA A 337 -13.32 -30.86 -18.28
N ASN A 338 -14.27 -30.04 -18.73
CA ASN A 338 -14.20 -29.35 -20.02
C ASN A 338 -14.48 -27.86 -19.87
N THR A 339 -14.82 -27.16 -20.96
CA THR A 339 -15.05 -25.71 -21.00
C THR A 339 -16.25 -25.28 -20.16
N VAL A 340 -16.12 -24.16 -19.45
CA VAL A 340 -17.19 -23.56 -18.63
C VAL A 340 -17.49 -22.14 -19.12
N THR A 341 -18.76 -21.87 -19.47
CA THR A 341 -19.25 -20.53 -19.81
C THR A 341 -20.47 -20.20 -18.98
N ILE A 342 -20.40 -19.14 -18.17
CA ILE A 342 -21.50 -18.70 -17.29
C ILE A 342 -21.70 -17.20 -17.45
N ALA A 343 -22.91 -16.80 -17.86
CA ALA A 343 -23.25 -15.39 -18.05
C ALA A 343 -23.63 -14.68 -16.75
N GLY A 344 -24.22 -15.40 -15.80
CA GLY A 344 -24.61 -14.85 -14.48
C GLY A 344 -23.51 -14.95 -13.44
N ALA A 345 -23.82 -14.50 -12.22
CA ALA A 345 -22.89 -14.59 -11.09
C ALA A 345 -22.64 -16.04 -10.66
N VAL A 346 -21.43 -16.33 -10.20
CA VAL A 346 -21.00 -17.64 -9.70
C VAL A 346 -20.68 -17.53 -8.21
N SER A 347 -21.30 -18.41 -7.41
CA SER A 347 -21.04 -18.53 -5.98
C SER A 347 -20.76 -19.99 -5.62
N LEU A 348 -19.57 -20.27 -5.13
CA LEU A 348 -19.14 -21.63 -4.77
C LEU A 348 -18.70 -21.68 -3.32
N GLY A 349 -19.37 -22.50 -2.51
CA GLY A 349 -19.07 -22.69 -1.08
C GLY A 349 -17.83 -23.57 -0.79
N SER A 350 -17.29 -24.23 -1.79
CA SER A 350 -16.13 -25.10 -1.66
C SER A 350 -15.18 -24.96 -2.84
N THR A 351 -14.47 -26.00 -3.22
CA THR A 351 -13.46 -25.95 -4.30
C THR A 351 -14.05 -25.91 -5.70
N LEU A 352 -13.38 -25.19 -6.59
CA LEU A 352 -13.65 -25.19 -8.03
C LEU A 352 -12.50 -25.82 -8.79
N SER A 353 -12.79 -26.82 -9.64
CA SER A 353 -11.81 -27.42 -10.56
C SER A 353 -12.35 -27.41 -11.98
N VAL A 354 -11.64 -26.81 -12.92
CA VAL A 354 -12.02 -26.76 -14.33
C VAL A 354 -10.88 -27.28 -15.22
N GLY A 355 -11.16 -28.31 -16.01
CA GLY A 355 -10.21 -28.92 -16.95
C GLY A 355 -10.10 -28.17 -18.28
N GLY A 356 -11.18 -27.52 -18.74
CA GLY A 356 -11.22 -26.73 -19.97
C GLY A 356 -11.03 -25.23 -19.74
N ALA A 357 -11.22 -24.43 -20.78
CA ALA A 357 -11.22 -22.97 -20.66
C ALA A 357 -12.44 -22.48 -19.88
N THR A 358 -12.27 -21.40 -19.14
CA THR A 358 -13.32 -20.84 -18.27
C THR A 358 -13.66 -19.42 -18.71
N ASN A 359 -14.96 -19.15 -18.90
CA ASN A 359 -15.47 -17.83 -19.27
C ASN A 359 -16.64 -17.43 -18.37
N PHE A 360 -16.44 -16.44 -17.51
CA PHE A 360 -17.46 -15.88 -16.64
C PHE A 360 -17.75 -14.43 -17.04
N ALA A 361 -18.97 -14.14 -17.47
CA ALA A 361 -19.38 -12.80 -17.88
C ALA A 361 -19.76 -11.90 -16.69
N SER A 362 -19.79 -12.41 -15.46
CA SER A 362 -20.14 -11.68 -14.26
C SER A 362 -19.15 -12.00 -13.12
N THR A 363 -19.49 -11.61 -11.89
CA THR A 363 -18.67 -11.83 -10.68
C THR A 363 -18.62 -13.31 -10.29
N VAL A 364 -17.44 -13.75 -9.85
CA VAL A 364 -17.19 -15.11 -9.35
C VAL A 364 -16.69 -15.02 -7.90
N THR A 365 -17.35 -15.76 -7.01
CA THR A 365 -16.93 -15.93 -5.62
C THR A 365 -16.73 -17.42 -5.31
N VAL A 366 -15.55 -17.81 -4.86
CA VAL A 366 -15.20 -19.18 -4.47
C VAL A 366 -14.65 -19.17 -3.04
N VAL A 367 -15.32 -19.82 -2.10
CA VAL A 367 -14.86 -19.90 -0.71
C VAL A 367 -13.69 -20.89 -0.54
N GLY A 368 -13.66 -21.94 -1.33
CA GLY A 368 -12.57 -22.90 -1.35
C GLY A 368 -11.46 -22.55 -2.35
N ALA A 369 -10.60 -23.51 -2.66
CA ALA A 369 -9.56 -23.34 -3.66
C ALA A 369 -10.10 -23.39 -5.11
N GLY A 370 -9.46 -22.63 -6.01
CA GLY A 370 -9.75 -22.63 -7.44
C GLY A 370 -8.63 -23.31 -8.23
N THR A 371 -8.96 -24.37 -9.00
CA THR A 371 -8.01 -25.04 -9.91
C THR A 371 -8.52 -25.00 -11.35
N PHE A 372 -7.80 -24.34 -12.22
CA PHE A 372 -8.12 -24.19 -13.63
C PHE A 372 -6.95 -24.72 -14.48
N LYS A 373 -7.17 -25.77 -15.27
CA LYS A 373 -6.10 -26.33 -16.09
C LYS A 373 -5.80 -25.49 -17.34
N ASN A 374 -6.74 -24.68 -17.78
CA ASN A 374 -6.64 -23.80 -18.96
C ASN A 374 -6.92 -22.32 -18.59
N ASN A 375 -7.19 -21.51 -19.61
CA ASN A 375 -7.41 -20.08 -19.47
C ASN A 375 -8.68 -19.76 -18.68
N VAL A 376 -8.61 -18.67 -17.90
CA VAL A 376 -9.72 -18.10 -17.15
C VAL A 376 -10.00 -16.70 -17.66
N SER A 377 -11.24 -16.44 -18.09
CA SER A 377 -11.73 -15.12 -18.48
C SER A 377 -12.89 -14.71 -17.60
N VAL A 378 -12.81 -13.55 -16.94
CA VAL A 378 -13.85 -13.01 -16.06
C VAL A 378 -14.10 -11.55 -16.43
N SER A 379 -15.35 -11.20 -16.79
CA SER A 379 -15.73 -9.82 -17.08
C SER A 379 -16.10 -9.03 -15.81
N GLY A 380 -16.51 -9.71 -14.74
CA GLY A 380 -16.71 -9.11 -13.41
C GLY A 380 -15.49 -9.24 -12.51
N ASN A 381 -15.71 -9.24 -11.21
CA ASN A 381 -14.67 -9.52 -10.22
C ASN A 381 -14.47 -11.02 -10.01
N LEU A 382 -13.27 -11.41 -9.64
CA LEU A 382 -12.94 -12.78 -9.24
C LEU A 382 -12.40 -12.78 -7.81
N ASP A 383 -13.18 -13.32 -6.86
CA ASP A 383 -12.83 -13.42 -5.45
C ASP A 383 -12.72 -14.90 -5.05
N VAL A 384 -11.54 -15.32 -4.61
CA VAL A 384 -11.29 -16.71 -4.17
C VAL A 384 -10.59 -16.68 -2.81
N ALA A 385 -11.25 -17.22 -1.76
CA ALA A 385 -10.68 -17.26 -0.43
C ALA A 385 -9.58 -18.34 -0.25
N GLY A 386 -9.63 -19.41 -1.03
CA GLY A 386 -8.57 -20.44 -1.02
C GLY A 386 -7.47 -20.18 -2.04
N ASN A 387 -6.55 -21.13 -2.16
CA ASN A 387 -5.48 -21.07 -3.15
C ASN A 387 -5.99 -21.19 -4.60
N VAL A 388 -5.32 -20.51 -5.52
CA VAL A 388 -5.67 -20.53 -6.94
C VAL A 388 -4.51 -21.11 -7.76
N SER A 389 -4.83 -22.08 -8.60
CA SER A 389 -3.90 -22.64 -9.58
C SER A 389 -4.51 -22.57 -10.99
N VAL A 390 -3.81 -21.90 -11.91
CA VAL A 390 -4.24 -21.77 -13.30
C VAL A 390 -3.14 -22.25 -14.25
N GLY A 391 -3.42 -23.30 -15.02
CA GLY A 391 -2.49 -23.84 -16.03
C GLY A 391 -2.39 -22.97 -17.29
N GLY A 392 -3.39 -22.13 -17.56
CA GLY A 392 -3.41 -21.19 -18.67
C GLY A 392 -3.28 -19.73 -18.23
N THR A 393 -3.84 -18.83 -19.02
CA THR A 393 -3.85 -17.38 -18.81
C THR A 393 -5.06 -16.95 -17.98
N ILE A 394 -4.89 -15.97 -17.09
CA ILE A 394 -6.00 -15.24 -16.47
C ILE A 394 -6.22 -13.93 -17.24
N PHE A 395 -7.47 -13.71 -17.64
CA PHE A 395 -7.95 -12.45 -18.19
C PHE A 395 -9.15 -11.97 -17.37
N ALA A 396 -9.05 -10.80 -16.73
CA ALA A 396 -10.15 -10.18 -16.01
C ALA A 396 -10.25 -8.68 -16.33
N THR A 397 -11.46 -8.21 -16.65
CA THR A 397 -11.71 -6.76 -16.84
C THR A 397 -12.00 -6.06 -15.52
N GLY A 398 -12.57 -6.76 -14.55
CA GLY A 398 -12.77 -6.29 -13.18
C GLY A 398 -11.55 -6.46 -12.28
N GLY A 399 -11.73 -6.27 -10.97
CA GLY A 399 -10.71 -6.53 -9.97
C GLY A 399 -10.60 -8.02 -9.61
N ILE A 400 -9.46 -8.42 -9.09
CA ILE A 400 -9.22 -9.77 -8.57
C ILE A 400 -8.78 -9.69 -7.10
N THR A 401 -9.40 -10.53 -6.25
CA THR A 401 -9.01 -10.71 -4.85
C THR A 401 -8.78 -12.20 -4.56
N PHE A 402 -7.60 -12.53 -4.08
CA PHE A 402 -7.26 -13.88 -3.60
C PHE A 402 -6.73 -13.82 -2.18
N ASP A 403 -7.38 -14.52 -1.24
CA ASP A 403 -6.91 -14.60 0.14
C ASP A 403 -5.84 -15.71 0.32
N GLY A 404 -5.82 -16.70 -0.56
CA GLY A 404 -4.81 -17.76 -0.59
C GLY A 404 -3.65 -17.48 -1.55
N ASP A 405 -2.80 -18.49 -1.74
CA ASP A 405 -1.71 -18.44 -2.70
C ASP A 405 -2.22 -18.56 -4.15
N ILE A 406 -1.54 -17.87 -5.06
CA ILE A 406 -1.82 -17.95 -6.49
C ILE A 406 -0.63 -18.55 -7.27
N SER A 407 -0.93 -19.50 -8.14
CA SER A 407 0.03 -20.08 -9.10
C SER A 407 -0.58 -20.09 -10.50
N VAL A 408 0.05 -19.40 -11.45
CA VAL A 408 -0.41 -19.30 -12.83
C VAL A 408 0.73 -19.64 -13.78
N SER A 409 0.48 -20.60 -14.70
CA SER A 409 1.47 -20.99 -15.72
C SER A 409 1.45 -20.08 -16.96
N GLY A 410 0.30 -19.52 -17.31
CA GLY A 410 0.14 -18.57 -18.42
C GLY A 410 0.27 -17.11 -17.98
N ASP A 411 -0.17 -16.21 -18.86
CA ASP A 411 -0.17 -14.77 -18.57
C ASP A 411 -1.29 -14.37 -17.61
N VAL A 412 -1.04 -13.34 -16.84
CA VAL A 412 -2.05 -12.68 -15.98
C VAL A 412 -2.31 -11.29 -16.52
N ASN A 413 -3.54 -11.04 -16.98
CA ASN A 413 -3.97 -9.77 -17.55
C ASN A 413 -5.25 -9.28 -16.85
N ILE A 414 -5.16 -8.21 -16.08
CA ILE A 414 -6.22 -7.67 -15.22
C ILE A 414 -6.43 -6.20 -15.55
N GLY A 415 -7.63 -5.82 -15.99
CA GLY A 415 -7.99 -4.42 -16.23
C GLY A 415 -8.19 -3.61 -14.94
N GLY A 416 -8.72 -4.25 -13.91
CA GLY A 416 -8.95 -3.65 -12.58
C GLY A 416 -7.78 -3.80 -11.62
N THR A 417 -8.07 -3.83 -10.33
CA THR A 417 -7.09 -4.02 -9.25
C THR A 417 -6.76 -5.50 -9.02
N LEU A 418 -5.54 -5.79 -8.57
CA LEU A 418 -5.13 -7.10 -8.07
C LEU A 418 -4.79 -7.03 -6.60
N THR A 419 -5.44 -7.84 -5.76
CA THR A 419 -5.12 -8.01 -4.34
C THR A 419 -4.89 -9.48 -4.04
N VAL A 420 -3.75 -9.84 -3.47
CA VAL A 420 -3.45 -11.21 -3.06
C VAL A 420 -2.85 -11.20 -1.65
N ALA A 421 -3.48 -11.91 -0.72
CA ALA A 421 -2.96 -12.06 0.64
C ALA A 421 -1.87 -13.14 0.75
N GLY A 422 -2.00 -14.22 -0.01
CA GLY A 422 -1.01 -15.29 -0.10
C GLY A 422 0.17 -15.02 -1.03
N ALA A 423 1.02 -16.00 -1.22
CA ALA A 423 2.14 -15.91 -2.15
C ALA A 423 1.67 -15.93 -3.62
N THR A 424 2.32 -15.14 -4.46
CA THR A 424 2.04 -15.06 -5.88
C THR A 424 3.19 -15.65 -6.70
N SER A 425 2.89 -16.69 -7.51
CA SER A 425 3.85 -17.33 -8.39
C SER A 425 3.31 -17.39 -9.82
N LEU A 426 3.93 -16.67 -10.74
CA LEU A 426 3.53 -16.57 -12.14
C LEU A 426 4.67 -17.03 -13.04
N ALA A 427 4.41 -18.03 -13.88
CA ALA A 427 5.42 -18.57 -14.80
C ALA A 427 5.56 -17.75 -16.09
N SER A 428 4.64 -16.85 -16.38
CA SER A 428 4.66 -16.00 -17.57
C SER A 428 4.48 -14.52 -17.21
N THR A 429 3.84 -13.73 -18.06
CA THR A 429 3.74 -12.26 -17.88
C THR A 429 2.67 -11.84 -16.86
N LEU A 430 2.90 -10.73 -16.18
CA LEU A 430 1.91 -10.04 -15.34
C LEU A 430 1.61 -8.66 -15.93
N SER A 431 0.34 -8.41 -16.27
CA SER A 431 -0.16 -7.12 -16.72
C SER A 431 -1.40 -6.72 -15.91
N VAL A 432 -1.34 -5.60 -15.21
CA VAL A 432 -2.45 -5.08 -14.41
C VAL A 432 -2.67 -3.59 -14.69
N GLY A 433 -3.89 -3.21 -15.07
CA GLY A 433 -4.28 -1.84 -15.35
C GLY A 433 -4.52 -1.02 -14.07
N GLY A 434 -5.09 -1.62 -13.04
CA GLY A 434 -5.32 -1.00 -11.73
C GLY A 434 -4.15 -1.16 -10.75
N ALA A 435 -4.37 -0.80 -9.50
CA ALA A 435 -3.38 -0.98 -8.43
C ALA A 435 -3.15 -2.46 -8.13
N THR A 436 -1.92 -2.82 -7.80
CA THR A 436 -1.54 -4.18 -7.39
C THR A 436 -1.08 -4.16 -5.93
N ASN A 437 -1.75 -4.92 -5.07
CA ASN A 437 -1.45 -5.04 -3.66
C ASN A 437 -1.23 -6.52 -3.28
N LEU A 438 0.00 -6.88 -2.96
CA LEU A 438 0.40 -8.24 -2.61
C LEU A 438 0.95 -8.25 -1.19
N LEU A 439 0.27 -8.92 -0.26
CA LEU A 439 0.64 -8.92 1.15
C LEU A 439 1.77 -9.93 1.48
N SER A 440 2.04 -10.86 0.59
CA SER A 440 3.07 -11.89 0.75
C SER A 440 4.12 -11.81 -0.37
N THR A 441 4.76 -12.91 -0.70
CA THR A 441 5.82 -12.97 -1.71
C THR A 441 5.29 -12.88 -3.14
N LEU A 442 6.06 -12.24 -4.03
CA LEU A 442 5.80 -12.20 -5.46
C LEU A 442 6.94 -12.86 -6.24
N THR A 443 6.62 -13.82 -7.08
CA THR A 443 7.54 -14.40 -8.06
C THR A 443 6.91 -14.38 -9.45
N VAL A 444 7.53 -13.71 -10.42
CA VAL A 444 7.11 -13.68 -11.83
C VAL A 444 8.29 -14.04 -12.72
N THR A 445 8.10 -15.09 -13.54
CA THR A 445 9.16 -15.55 -14.47
C THR A 445 9.17 -14.71 -15.75
N GLY A 446 8.02 -14.32 -16.26
CA GLY A 446 7.88 -13.46 -17.43
C GLY A 446 7.99 -11.97 -17.14
N ALA A 447 7.74 -11.14 -18.15
CA ALA A 447 7.76 -9.70 -18.00
C ALA A 447 6.61 -9.19 -17.11
N THR A 448 6.85 -8.13 -16.35
CA THR A 448 5.84 -7.48 -15.51
C THR A 448 5.55 -6.07 -16.00
N SER A 449 4.28 -5.78 -16.31
CA SER A 449 3.83 -4.47 -16.76
C SER A 449 2.62 -4.01 -15.94
N LEU A 450 2.78 -2.97 -15.16
CA LEU A 450 1.74 -2.42 -14.30
C LEU A 450 1.49 -0.95 -14.66
N ALA A 451 0.25 -0.61 -15.01
CA ALA A 451 -0.13 0.75 -15.38
C ALA A 451 -0.42 1.66 -14.17
N SER A 452 -0.48 1.10 -12.97
CA SER A 452 -0.74 1.85 -11.73
C SER A 452 0.28 1.47 -10.65
N THR A 453 -0.08 1.61 -9.38
CA THR A 453 0.80 1.38 -8.23
C THR A 453 1.05 -0.11 -7.98
N LEU A 454 2.24 -0.44 -7.49
CA LEU A 454 2.59 -1.75 -6.96
C LEU A 454 2.99 -1.64 -5.48
N SER A 455 2.38 -2.44 -4.62
CA SER A 455 2.78 -2.62 -3.23
C SER A 455 2.96 -4.11 -2.93
N VAL A 456 4.12 -4.50 -2.41
CA VAL A 456 4.41 -5.89 -2.04
C VAL A 456 4.97 -5.95 -0.62
N GLY A 457 4.27 -6.66 0.28
CA GLY A 457 4.69 -6.84 1.67
C GLY A 457 5.81 -7.86 1.86
N GLY A 458 5.82 -8.92 1.06
CA GLY A 458 6.84 -9.98 1.09
C GLY A 458 8.00 -9.76 0.13
N ALA A 459 8.89 -10.73 0.04
CA ALA A 459 9.99 -10.69 -0.91
C ALA A 459 9.51 -10.73 -2.36
N THR A 460 10.16 -10.00 -3.23
CA THR A 460 9.81 -9.89 -4.66
C THR A 460 10.93 -10.45 -5.53
N ASN A 461 10.57 -11.39 -6.40
CA ASN A 461 11.50 -12.03 -7.33
C ASN A 461 10.95 -11.98 -8.76
N LEU A 462 11.49 -11.12 -9.60
CA LEU A 462 11.07 -10.88 -10.97
C LEU A 462 12.19 -11.31 -11.91
N LEU A 463 11.99 -12.41 -12.64
CA LEU A 463 13.04 -13.05 -13.43
C LEU A 463 13.22 -12.44 -14.83
N SER A 464 12.38 -11.47 -15.21
CA SER A 464 12.46 -10.80 -16.51
C SER A 464 12.39 -9.27 -16.36
N THR A 465 12.02 -8.59 -17.43
CA THR A 465 11.89 -7.12 -17.42
C THR A 465 10.66 -6.65 -16.64
N VAL A 466 10.77 -5.50 -16.00
CA VAL A 466 9.71 -4.90 -15.18
C VAL A 466 9.46 -3.48 -15.62
N THR A 467 8.19 -3.14 -15.84
CA THR A 467 7.74 -1.77 -16.12
C THR A 467 6.55 -1.43 -15.24
N ILE A 468 6.66 -0.40 -14.42
CA ILE A 468 5.59 0.07 -13.53
C ILE A 468 5.43 1.58 -13.73
N ALA A 469 4.22 2.00 -14.12
CA ALA A 469 3.92 3.42 -14.37
C ALA A 469 3.60 4.20 -13.09
N GLY A 470 3.00 3.56 -12.09
CA GLY A 470 2.65 4.18 -10.81
C GLY A 470 3.78 4.13 -9.78
N ALA A 471 3.50 4.66 -8.59
CA ALA A 471 4.42 4.56 -7.46
C ALA A 471 4.59 3.10 -7.01
N THR A 472 5.80 2.75 -6.59
CA THR A 472 6.15 1.37 -6.26
C THR A 472 6.71 1.30 -4.85
N GLY A 473 6.12 0.44 -4.00
CA GLY A 473 6.54 0.21 -2.63
C GLY A 473 6.81 -1.27 -2.36
N PHE A 474 7.99 -1.60 -1.86
CA PHE A 474 8.38 -2.94 -1.44
C PHE A 474 8.83 -2.92 0.01
N LEU A 475 8.13 -3.63 0.89
CA LEU A 475 8.47 -3.72 2.31
C LEU A 475 9.61 -4.71 2.60
N ASN A 476 10.01 -5.50 1.61
CA ASN A 476 11.03 -6.53 1.76
C ASN A 476 12.02 -6.54 0.59
N THR A 477 12.86 -7.56 0.51
CA THR A 477 13.88 -7.67 -0.54
C THR A 477 13.29 -7.78 -1.95
N VAL A 478 13.87 -7.02 -2.88
CA VAL A 478 13.51 -7.05 -4.30
C VAL A 478 14.66 -7.60 -5.13
N ARG A 479 14.35 -8.61 -5.94
CA ARG A 479 15.27 -9.15 -6.96
C ARG A 479 14.63 -9.08 -8.33
N VAL A 480 15.27 -8.42 -9.26
CA VAL A 480 14.89 -8.38 -10.68
C VAL A 480 16.07 -8.91 -11.49
N SER A 481 15.88 -9.99 -12.27
CA SER A 481 16.96 -10.53 -13.10
C SER A 481 17.13 -9.74 -14.41
N GLY A 482 16.07 -9.15 -14.93
CA GLY A 482 16.09 -8.28 -16.11
C GLY A 482 16.28 -6.81 -15.76
N ALA A 483 15.94 -5.93 -16.70
CA ALA A 483 15.88 -4.49 -16.46
C ALA A 483 14.59 -4.08 -15.73
N ALA A 484 14.65 -3.02 -14.92
CA ALA A 484 13.50 -2.49 -14.19
C ALA A 484 13.29 -1.00 -14.54
N THR A 485 12.05 -0.66 -14.92
CA THR A 485 11.65 0.72 -15.22
C THR A 485 10.48 1.11 -14.31
N MET A 486 10.69 2.13 -13.48
CA MET A 486 9.69 2.73 -12.60
C MET A 486 9.42 4.16 -13.06
N ALA A 487 8.24 4.40 -13.67
CA ALA A 487 7.90 5.73 -14.21
C ALA A 487 7.49 6.76 -13.14
N SER A 488 7.42 6.36 -11.88
CA SER A 488 7.14 7.24 -10.73
C SER A 488 8.16 6.98 -9.63
N THR A 489 7.77 7.10 -8.37
CA THR A 489 8.65 6.86 -7.21
C THR A 489 8.87 5.37 -6.95
N LEU A 490 10.06 5.03 -6.46
CA LEU A 490 10.40 3.70 -5.97
C LEU A 490 10.83 3.78 -4.51
N ASP A 491 10.17 3.01 -3.64
CA ASP A 491 10.48 2.87 -2.23
C ASP A 491 10.71 1.40 -1.88
N VAL A 492 11.87 1.06 -1.34
CA VAL A 492 12.23 -0.32 -1.00
C VAL A 492 12.83 -0.38 0.41
N ALA A 493 12.10 -0.96 1.35
CA ALA A 493 12.60 -1.17 2.72
C ALA A 493 13.62 -2.31 2.82
N GLY A 494 13.56 -3.34 1.96
CA GLY A 494 14.53 -4.44 1.91
C GLY A 494 15.70 -4.20 0.97
N ASN A 495 16.52 -5.22 0.74
CA ASN A 495 17.60 -5.15 -0.24
C ASN A 495 17.06 -5.11 -1.68
N THR A 496 17.73 -4.37 -2.55
CA THR A 496 17.42 -4.29 -3.98
C THR A 496 18.50 -4.96 -4.80
N SER A 497 18.14 -5.91 -5.66
CA SER A 497 19.06 -6.54 -6.61
C SER A 497 18.44 -6.57 -8.02
N VAL A 498 19.07 -5.88 -8.99
CA VAL A 498 18.62 -5.80 -10.37
C VAL A 498 19.74 -6.29 -11.30
N GLY A 499 19.48 -7.36 -12.06
CA GLY A 499 20.45 -7.94 -13.01
C GLY A 499 20.67 -7.10 -14.26
N GLY A 500 19.68 -6.30 -14.66
CA GLY A 500 19.78 -5.34 -15.77
C GLY A 500 19.93 -3.90 -15.29
N THR A 501 19.41 -2.98 -16.08
CA THR A 501 19.33 -1.56 -15.73
C THR A 501 18.13 -1.28 -14.84
N LEU A 502 18.31 -0.46 -13.80
CA LEU A 502 17.23 0.11 -13.00
C LEU A 502 17.03 1.58 -13.43
N PHE A 503 15.84 1.88 -13.95
CA PHE A 503 15.41 3.21 -14.33
C PHE A 503 14.23 3.67 -13.47
N VAL A 504 14.38 4.78 -12.73
CA VAL A 504 13.33 5.38 -11.90
C VAL A 504 13.17 6.84 -12.35
N THR A 505 12.01 7.20 -12.90
CA THR A 505 11.74 8.59 -13.34
C THR A 505 11.57 9.55 -12.16
N GLY A 506 10.88 9.09 -11.11
CA GLY A 506 10.69 9.84 -9.87
C GLY A 506 11.85 9.70 -8.88
N ALA A 507 11.55 9.88 -7.60
CA ALA A 507 12.52 9.67 -6.52
C ALA A 507 12.69 8.18 -6.21
N GLY A 508 13.91 7.81 -5.78
CA GLY A 508 14.24 6.47 -5.29
C GLY A 508 14.65 6.47 -3.82
N THR A 509 13.96 5.73 -2.96
CA THR A 509 14.32 5.52 -1.56
C THR A 509 14.62 4.04 -1.31
N PHE A 510 15.78 3.77 -0.76
CA PHE A 510 16.25 2.42 -0.48
C PHE A 510 16.82 2.36 0.94
N ASP A 511 16.12 1.67 1.85
CA ASP A 511 16.52 1.60 3.25
C ASP A 511 17.67 0.60 3.49
N ASN A 512 17.92 -0.29 2.54
CA ASN A 512 18.97 -1.29 2.61
C ASN A 512 19.88 -1.29 1.38
N ASN A 513 20.66 -2.34 1.18
CA ASN A 513 21.65 -2.42 0.13
C ASN A 513 21.02 -2.44 -1.28
N VAL A 514 21.66 -1.74 -2.20
CA VAL A 514 21.30 -1.69 -3.61
C VAL A 514 22.41 -2.29 -4.47
N SER A 515 22.06 -3.31 -5.26
CA SER A 515 22.95 -3.94 -6.24
C SER A 515 22.30 -3.92 -7.62
N VAL A 516 22.90 -3.25 -8.58
CA VAL A 516 22.45 -3.17 -9.96
C VAL A 516 23.60 -3.60 -10.89
N SER A 517 23.43 -4.68 -11.65
CA SER A 517 24.49 -5.16 -12.54
C SER A 517 24.65 -4.27 -13.78
N GLY A 518 23.57 -3.69 -14.29
CA GLY A 518 23.55 -2.70 -15.36
C GLY A 518 23.66 -1.27 -14.82
N ASN A 519 23.01 -0.33 -15.49
CA ASN A 519 22.99 1.07 -15.07
C ASN A 519 21.92 1.33 -14.00
N LEU A 520 22.18 2.29 -13.12
CA LEU A 520 21.19 2.88 -12.23
C LEU A 520 20.91 4.32 -12.66
N VAL A 521 19.67 4.60 -13.04
CA VAL A 521 19.24 5.94 -13.46
C VAL A 521 18.03 6.36 -12.62
N VAL A 522 18.14 7.48 -11.90
CA VAL A 522 17.06 8.07 -11.13
C VAL A 522 16.86 9.53 -11.54
N GLY A 523 15.69 9.86 -12.08
CA GLY A 523 15.37 11.22 -12.52
C GLY A 523 15.18 12.20 -11.36
N GLY A 524 14.60 11.74 -10.26
CA GLY A 524 14.38 12.53 -9.04
C GLY A 524 15.51 12.45 -8.02
N THR A 525 15.16 12.68 -6.77
CA THR A 525 16.07 12.54 -5.61
C THR A 525 16.34 11.06 -5.30
N THR A 526 17.54 10.79 -4.76
CA THR A 526 17.90 9.42 -4.34
C THR A 526 18.35 9.42 -2.88
N THR A 527 17.79 8.51 -2.09
CA THR A 527 18.24 8.21 -0.73
C THR A 527 18.52 6.71 -0.61
N ILE A 528 19.74 6.35 -0.21
CA ILE A 528 20.14 4.95 0.03
C ILE A 528 20.81 4.87 1.40
N VAL A 529 20.23 4.10 2.31
CA VAL A 529 20.74 3.90 3.67
C VAL A 529 21.83 2.82 3.68
N GLY A 530 21.61 1.72 2.98
CA GLY A 530 22.56 0.63 2.83
C GLY A 530 23.70 0.90 1.85
N ALA A 531 24.57 -0.07 1.64
CA ALA A 531 25.63 0.01 0.64
C ALA A 531 25.06 -0.07 -0.79
N MET A 532 25.67 0.68 -1.72
CA MET A 532 25.31 0.69 -3.13
C MET A 532 26.42 0.09 -3.99
N SER A 533 26.04 -0.82 -4.88
CA SER A 533 26.93 -1.41 -5.89
C SER A 533 26.26 -1.35 -7.26
N VAL A 534 26.87 -0.68 -8.23
CA VAL A 534 26.37 -0.57 -9.61
C VAL A 534 27.46 -1.02 -10.59
N GLY A 535 27.16 -2.05 -11.38
CA GLY A 535 28.10 -2.59 -12.38
C GLY A 535 28.26 -1.71 -13.62
N GLY A 536 27.21 -0.98 -14.00
CA GLY A 536 27.21 -0.03 -15.09
C GLY A 536 27.36 1.42 -14.60
N ALA A 537 26.78 2.36 -15.33
CA ALA A 537 26.78 3.77 -14.95
C ALA A 537 25.71 4.10 -13.91
N LEU A 538 26.01 5.10 -13.06
CA LEU A 538 25.05 5.72 -12.14
C LEU A 538 24.71 7.12 -12.62
N SER A 539 23.42 7.43 -12.77
CA SER A 539 22.94 8.78 -13.11
C SER A 539 21.78 9.18 -12.22
N VAL A 540 21.90 10.31 -11.53
CA VAL A 540 20.83 10.86 -10.68
C VAL A 540 20.56 12.31 -11.02
N GLY A 541 19.33 12.65 -11.36
CA GLY A 541 18.91 14.01 -11.73
C GLY A 541 18.72 14.94 -10.52
N GLY A 542 18.23 14.43 -9.41
CA GLY A 542 17.99 15.20 -8.18
C GLY A 542 19.14 15.14 -7.18
N ALA A 543 18.88 15.65 -5.97
CA ALA A 543 19.81 15.53 -4.86
C ALA A 543 19.99 14.06 -4.45
N THR A 544 21.19 13.71 -4.06
CA THR A 544 21.56 12.33 -3.71
C THR A 544 22.07 12.25 -2.27
N ASN A 545 21.49 11.35 -1.46
CA ASN A 545 21.90 11.10 -0.11
C ASN A 545 22.21 9.60 0.08
N LEU A 546 23.47 9.28 0.28
CA LEU A 546 23.98 7.91 0.42
C LEU A 546 24.59 7.75 1.81
N LEU A 547 23.97 6.96 2.68
CA LEU A 547 24.38 6.86 4.09
C LEU A 547 25.48 5.80 4.33
N SER A 548 25.84 5.04 3.32
CA SER A 548 26.86 3.97 3.41
C SER A 548 27.83 4.04 2.25
N THR A 549 28.55 2.94 1.98
CA THR A 549 29.54 2.84 0.92
C THR A 549 28.92 2.78 -0.47
N VAL A 550 29.61 3.40 -1.44
CA VAL A 550 29.21 3.46 -2.84
C VAL A 550 30.29 2.86 -3.72
N THR A 551 29.92 1.89 -4.53
CA THR A 551 30.79 1.29 -5.54
C THR A 551 30.09 1.32 -6.90
N VAL A 552 30.69 1.96 -7.90
CA VAL A 552 30.19 2.01 -9.28
C VAL A 552 31.31 1.69 -10.23
N ALA A 553 31.16 0.62 -11.01
CA ALA A 553 32.17 0.24 -11.99
C ALA A 553 32.19 1.16 -13.22
N GLY A 554 31.03 1.68 -13.62
CA GLY A 554 30.90 2.63 -14.74
C GLY A 554 31.04 4.09 -14.35
N ALA A 555 30.67 4.96 -15.27
CA ALA A 555 30.67 6.41 -15.02
C ALA A 555 29.56 6.82 -14.06
N THR A 556 29.85 7.82 -13.23
CA THR A 556 28.90 8.36 -12.28
C THR A 556 28.55 9.81 -12.60
N GLY A 557 27.26 10.11 -12.78
CA GLY A 557 26.74 11.44 -13.09
C GLY A 557 25.63 11.85 -12.12
N PHE A 558 25.80 12.97 -11.43
CA PHE A 558 24.80 13.58 -10.56
C PHE A 558 24.56 15.02 -11.01
N LEU A 559 23.32 15.34 -11.38
CA LEU A 559 22.97 16.73 -11.73
C LEU A 559 22.76 17.60 -10.48
N GLY A 560 22.32 17.01 -9.39
CA GLY A 560 22.12 17.67 -8.09
C GLY A 560 23.32 17.57 -7.17
N SER A 561 23.11 18.01 -5.92
CA SER A 561 24.11 17.85 -4.85
C SER A 561 24.16 16.42 -4.35
N VAL A 562 25.34 15.98 -3.94
CA VAL A 562 25.60 14.62 -3.43
C VAL A 562 26.13 14.67 -2.02
N ARG A 563 25.55 13.88 -1.13
CA ARG A 563 26.05 13.63 0.21
C ARG A 563 26.26 12.12 0.40
N VAL A 564 27.45 11.75 0.84
CA VAL A 564 27.81 10.35 1.14
C VAL A 564 28.42 10.28 2.53
N SER A 565 27.82 9.46 3.42
CA SER A 565 28.35 9.24 4.77
C SER A 565 29.42 8.14 4.80
N GLY A 566 29.39 7.19 3.87
CA GLY A 566 30.38 6.14 3.70
C GLY A 566 31.50 6.50 2.73
N ALA A 567 32.27 5.50 2.30
CA ALA A 567 33.30 5.67 1.28
C ALA A 567 32.71 5.62 -0.13
N ILE A 568 33.39 6.26 -1.09
CA ILE A 568 33.09 6.21 -2.52
C ILE A 568 34.22 5.49 -3.26
N SER A 569 33.89 4.49 -4.09
CA SER A 569 34.80 3.86 -5.04
C SER A 569 34.09 3.77 -6.40
N VAL A 570 34.53 4.63 -7.35
CA VAL A 570 33.94 4.74 -8.69
C VAL A 570 35.00 4.97 -9.75
N SER A 571 34.68 4.65 -11.01
CA SER A 571 35.62 4.95 -12.11
C SER A 571 35.72 6.46 -12.37
N ASN A 572 34.61 7.10 -12.69
CA ASN A 572 34.49 8.55 -12.93
C ASN A 572 33.38 9.12 -12.07
N ALA A 573 33.53 10.33 -11.57
CA ALA A 573 32.43 11.06 -10.90
C ALA A 573 32.26 12.44 -11.53
N ASN A 574 31.01 12.73 -11.93
CA ASN A 574 30.61 14.06 -12.38
C ASN A 574 29.42 14.52 -11.52
N VAL A 575 29.60 15.56 -10.74
CA VAL A 575 28.62 16.13 -9.83
C VAL A 575 28.34 17.58 -10.24
N GLY A 576 27.11 17.86 -10.68
CA GLY A 576 26.68 19.20 -11.09
C GLY A 576 26.55 20.18 -9.92
N GLY A 577 26.10 19.70 -8.75
CA GLY A 577 25.95 20.45 -7.50
C GLY A 577 27.15 20.31 -6.56
N THR A 578 26.89 20.44 -5.25
CA THR A 578 27.91 20.23 -4.19
C THR A 578 28.16 18.74 -3.96
N LEU A 579 29.38 18.38 -3.60
CA LEU A 579 29.77 17.04 -3.19
C LEU A 579 30.22 17.05 -1.73
N THR A 580 29.61 16.27 -0.87
CA THR A 580 30.02 16.09 0.54
C THR A 580 30.20 14.60 0.83
N VAL A 581 31.39 14.18 1.22
CA VAL A 581 31.72 12.79 1.54
C VAL A 581 32.42 12.71 2.89
N ALA A 582 31.87 11.91 3.82
CA ALA A 582 32.48 11.69 5.13
C ALA A 582 33.55 10.58 5.11
N GLY A 583 33.36 9.53 4.31
CA GLY A 583 34.33 8.45 4.13
C GLY A 583 35.42 8.72 3.11
N ALA A 584 36.31 7.76 2.88
CA ALA A 584 37.33 7.85 1.88
C ALA A 584 36.77 7.86 0.44
N VAL A 585 37.44 8.58 -0.45
CA VAL A 585 37.09 8.65 -1.87
C VAL A 585 38.20 8.02 -2.71
N SER A 586 37.84 7.07 -3.57
CA SER A 586 38.75 6.44 -4.52
C SER A 586 38.15 6.47 -5.93
N LEU A 587 38.80 7.13 -6.85
CA LEU A 587 38.39 7.26 -8.24
C LEU A 587 39.48 6.74 -9.17
N ALA A 588 39.13 5.82 -10.05
CA ALA A 588 40.08 5.26 -11.02
C ALA A 588 40.37 6.19 -12.19
N SER A 589 39.58 7.24 -12.41
CA SER A 589 39.76 8.21 -13.48
C SER A 589 39.40 9.63 -13.00
N THR A 590 38.46 10.32 -13.63
CA THR A 590 38.22 11.74 -13.40
C THR A 590 37.23 12.03 -12.27
N LEU A 591 37.46 13.11 -11.50
CA LEU A 591 36.49 13.74 -10.60
C LEU A 591 36.19 15.17 -11.13
N SER A 592 34.91 15.43 -11.40
CA SER A 592 34.43 16.77 -11.78
C SER A 592 33.27 17.19 -10.83
N VAL A 593 33.41 18.33 -10.18
CA VAL A 593 32.43 18.89 -9.28
C VAL A 593 32.08 20.32 -9.67
N GLY A 594 30.80 20.59 -9.94
CA GLY A 594 30.31 21.91 -10.35
C GLY A 594 30.11 22.90 -9.21
N GLY A 595 29.81 22.43 -7.99
CA GLY A 595 29.74 23.23 -6.78
C GLY A 595 30.89 22.93 -5.83
N ALA A 596 30.77 23.36 -4.57
CA ALA A 596 31.79 23.10 -3.54
C ALA A 596 31.97 21.61 -3.24
N ALA A 597 33.20 21.18 -2.99
CA ALA A 597 33.54 19.81 -2.64
C ALA A 597 34.06 19.72 -1.20
N ASN A 598 33.43 18.93 -0.35
CA ASN A 598 33.79 18.76 1.06
C ASN A 598 34.07 17.28 1.37
N PHE A 599 35.29 16.97 1.76
CA PHE A 599 35.74 15.64 2.08
C PHE A 599 36.26 15.57 3.51
N ALA A 600 35.60 14.78 4.38
CA ALA A 600 36.06 14.61 5.76
C ALA A 600 37.17 13.55 5.92
N SER A 601 37.56 12.86 4.85
CA SER A 601 38.57 11.80 4.87
C SER A 601 39.51 11.95 3.65
N THR A 602 40.32 10.94 3.38
CA THR A 602 41.27 10.91 2.26
C THR A 602 40.54 10.79 0.91
N VAL A 603 41.04 11.54 -0.07
CA VAL A 603 40.60 11.51 -1.46
C VAL A 603 41.76 11.05 -2.36
N THR A 604 41.51 10.01 -3.15
CA THR A 604 42.45 9.51 -4.16
C THR A 604 41.78 9.50 -5.52
N VAL A 605 42.34 10.18 -6.50
CA VAL A 605 41.88 10.27 -7.89
C VAL A 605 43.04 9.88 -8.82
N ALA A 606 42.90 8.72 -9.49
CA ALA A 606 43.91 8.27 -10.43
C ALA A 606 43.98 9.10 -11.73
N GLY A 607 42.92 9.79 -12.07
CA GLY A 607 42.86 10.70 -13.24
C GLY A 607 42.81 12.17 -12.84
N VAL A 608 42.09 12.97 -13.63
CA VAL A 608 42.03 14.44 -13.51
C VAL A 608 41.01 14.88 -12.46
N GLY A 609 41.35 15.90 -11.66
CA GLY A 609 40.42 16.58 -10.72
C GLY A 609 39.96 17.93 -11.26
N ILE A 610 38.65 18.13 -11.48
CA ILE A 610 38.06 19.39 -11.92
C ILE A 610 37.03 19.86 -10.90
N PHE A 611 37.27 20.96 -10.25
CA PHE A 611 36.41 21.58 -9.27
C PHE A 611 36.10 23.01 -9.69
N LYS A 612 34.84 23.31 -10.01
CA LYS A 612 34.50 24.69 -10.45
C LYS A 612 34.41 25.66 -9.27
N ASP A 613 34.29 25.16 -8.06
CA ASP A 613 34.19 25.94 -6.82
C ASP A 613 35.22 25.44 -5.80
N ALA A 614 35.09 25.81 -4.52
CA ALA A 614 36.04 25.50 -3.47
C ALA A 614 36.09 24.00 -3.12
N VAL A 615 37.27 23.56 -2.69
CA VAL A 615 37.56 22.19 -2.22
C VAL A 615 38.03 22.23 -0.77
N SER A 616 37.39 21.49 0.08
CA SER A 616 37.75 21.30 1.50
C SER A 616 38.02 19.81 1.77
N VAL A 617 39.19 19.47 2.28
CA VAL A 617 39.59 18.09 2.60
C VAL A 617 40.20 18.05 4.00
N SER A 618 39.60 17.25 4.91
CA SER A 618 40.16 17.03 6.25
C SER A 618 41.23 15.93 6.29
N GLY A 619 41.20 14.98 5.35
CA GLY A 619 42.29 14.00 5.13
C GLY A 619 43.31 14.44 4.09
N ASN A 620 43.96 13.48 3.46
CA ASN A 620 44.86 13.73 2.34
C ASN A 620 44.11 13.86 1.01
N LEU A 621 44.63 14.63 0.08
CA LEU A 621 44.14 14.72 -1.29
C LEU A 621 45.28 14.31 -2.28
N ASP A 622 45.12 13.15 -2.90
CA ASP A 622 46.05 12.57 -3.85
C ASP A 622 45.40 12.49 -5.24
N VAL A 623 45.91 13.19 -6.23
CA VAL A 623 45.43 13.18 -7.61
C VAL A 623 46.61 12.92 -8.58
N ALA A 624 46.54 11.80 -9.30
CA ALA A 624 47.60 11.44 -10.26
C ALA A 624 47.54 12.25 -11.55
N GLY A 625 46.36 12.74 -11.95
CA GLY A 625 46.23 13.61 -13.13
C GLY A 625 46.31 15.10 -12.79
N ASN A 626 46.00 15.94 -13.77
CA ASN A 626 45.96 17.39 -13.58
C ASN A 626 44.79 17.81 -12.67
N VAL A 627 44.98 18.91 -11.94
CA VAL A 627 43.95 19.48 -11.05
C VAL A 627 43.64 20.91 -11.48
N SER A 628 42.33 21.19 -11.63
CA SER A 628 41.84 22.55 -11.86
C SER A 628 40.77 22.87 -10.80
N VAL A 629 40.97 23.98 -10.07
CA VAL A 629 40.04 24.46 -9.06
C VAL A 629 39.69 25.92 -9.29
N GLY A 630 38.41 26.21 -9.54
CA GLY A 630 37.92 27.57 -9.74
C GLY A 630 37.81 28.38 -8.45
N GLY A 631 37.65 27.72 -7.30
CA GLY A 631 37.58 28.30 -5.97
C GLY A 631 38.85 28.09 -5.15
N THR A 632 38.72 28.09 -3.84
CA THR A 632 39.81 27.91 -2.85
C THR A 632 40.02 26.43 -2.54
N ILE A 633 41.26 26.01 -2.33
CA ILE A 633 41.61 24.73 -1.72
C ILE A 633 41.91 24.95 -0.25
N PHE A 634 41.21 24.18 0.61
CA PHE A 634 41.51 24.08 2.03
C PHE A 634 41.74 22.60 2.39
N ALA A 635 42.94 22.26 2.86
CA ALA A 635 43.24 20.90 3.31
C ALA A 635 43.94 20.92 4.68
N THR A 636 43.48 20.13 5.64
CA THR A 636 44.20 19.94 6.92
C THR A 636 45.24 18.85 6.85
N GLY A 637 45.04 17.84 5.97
CA GLY A 637 46.06 16.82 5.66
C GLY A 637 47.07 17.25 4.58
N GLY A 638 47.82 16.28 4.08
CA GLY A 638 48.78 16.50 2.97
C GLY A 638 48.08 16.49 1.62
N ILE A 639 48.67 17.13 0.65
CA ILE A 639 48.24 17.10 -0.76
C ILE A 639 49.35 16.54 -1.65
N THR A 640 49.00 15.61 -2.54
CA THR A 640 49.89 15.08 -3.58
C THR A 640 49.21 15.19 -4.95
N PHE A 641 49.87 15.88 -5.89
CA PHE A 641 49.44 15.96 -7.29
C PHE A 641 50.59 15.50 -8.20
N ASP A 642 50.35 14.44 -8.99
CA ASP A 642 51.37 13.98 -9.97
C ASP A 642 51.28 14.77 -11.29
N GLY A 643 50.13 15.37 -11.60
CA GLY A 643 49.93 16.25 -12.77
C GLY A 643 50.10 17.74 -12.46
N ASP A 644 49.74 18.58 -13.43
CA ASP A 644 49.74 20.02 -13.28
C ASP A 644 48.57 20.48 -12.38
N ILE A 645 48.81 21.55 -11.60
CA ILE A 645 47.77 22.18 -10.77
C ILE A 645 47.50 23.62 -11.24
N SER A 646 46.22 23.94 -11.38
CA SER A 646 45.72 25.30 -11.62
C SER A 646 44.63 25.67 -10.65
N VAL A 647 44.78 26.70 -9.84
CA VAL A 647 43.82 27.15 -8.85
C VAL A 647 43.57 28.65 -8.98
N SER A 648 42.33 29.07 -9.11
CA SER A 648 41.96 30.49 -9.20
C SER A 648 41.79 31.16 -7.83
N GLY A 649 41.39 30.43 -6.79
CA GLY A 649 41.30 30.92 -5.41
C GLY A 649 42.53 30.67 -4.57
N ASP A 650 42.43 30.84 -3.27
CA ASP A 650 43.52 30.61 -2.31
C ASP A 650 43.79 29.11 -2.12
N VAL A 651 45.04 28.77 -1.85
CA VAL A 651 45.46 27.41 -1.47
C VAL A 651 45.99 27.45 -0.04
N ASN A 652 45.32 26.76 0.87
CA ASN A 652 45.66 26.66 2.29
C ASN A 652 45.76 25.18 2.71
N ILE A 653 46.95 24.74 3.06
CA ILE A 653 47.29 23.36 3.35
C ILE A 653 47.97 23.27 4.72
N GLY A 654 47.33 22.58 5.71
CA GLY A 654 47.92 22.35 7.01
C GLY A 654 49.05 21.31 6.99
N GLY A 655 48.94 20.30 6.14
CA GLY A 655 49.93 19.25 5.96
C GLY A 655 50.99 19.54 4.92
N THR A 656 51.58 18.50 4.30
CA THR A 656 52.57 18.59 3.24
C THR A 656 51.95 18.84 1.87
N LEU A 657 52.66 19.59 1.00
CA LEU A 657 52.31 19.74 -0.40
C LEU A 657 53.36 19.10 -1.30
N THR A 658 52.98 18.19 -2.17
CA THR A 658 53.81 17.62 -3.22
C THR A 658 53.12 17.77 -4.58
N VAL A 659 53.79 18.39 -5.55
CA VAL A 659 53.28 18.50 -6.92
C VAL A 659 54.43 18.10 -7.88
N ALA A 660 54.18 17.09 -8.71
CA ALA A 660 55.14 16.65 -9.72
C ALA A 660 55.05 17.49 -11.00
N GLY A 661 53.86 17.92 -11.39
CA GLY A 661 53.63 18.79 -12.54
C GLY A 661 53.86 20.28 -12.26
N ALA A 662 53.51 21.11 -13.23
CA ALA A 662 53.60 22.58 -13.09
C ALA A 662 52.52 23.11 -12.12
N THR A 663 52.87 24.11 -11.33
CA THR A 663 51.96 24.75 -10.37
C THR A 663 51.62 26.17 -10.84
N SER A 664 50.32 26.44 -11.04
CA SER A 664 49.84 27.79 -11.40
C SER A 664 48.70 28.20 -10.44
N LEU A 665 48.94 29.20 -9.62
CA LEU A 665 47.99 29.70 -8.64
C LEU A 665 47.74 31.19 -8.87
N ALA A 666 46.49 31.58 -9.03
CA ALA A 666 46.09 32.98 -9.26
C ALA A 666 45.97 33.81 -7.99
N SER A 667 45.96 33.18 -6.80
CA SER A 667 45.83 33.85 -5.51
C SER A 667 46.90 33.36 -4.52
N THR A 668 46.61 33.38 -3.22
CA THR A 668 47.59 33.08 -2.16
C THR A 668 47.90 31.58 -2.03
N LEU A 669 49.10 31.23 -1.64
CA LEU A 669 49.51 29.89 -1.25
C LEU A 669 50.01 29.90 0.20
N SER A 670 49.43 29.10 1.07
CA SER A 670 49.86 28.90 2.45
C SER A 670 50.00 27.40 2.74
N VAL A 671 51.17 26.96 3.18
CA VAL A 671 51.44 25.56 3.50
C VAL A 671 52.12 25.46 4.86
N GLY A 672 51.48 24.70 5.80
CA GLY A 672 52.02 24.46 7.15
C GLY A 672 53.11 23.40 7.18
N GLY A 673 53.01 22.36 6.39
CA GLY A 673 54.00 21.28 6.27
C GLY A 673 55.07 21.53 5.22
N ALA A 674 55.90 20.52 4.98
CA ALA A 674 56.93 20.59 3.95
C ALA A 674 56.33 20.70 2.53
N THR A 675 56.96 21.49 1.68
CA THR A 675 56.52 21.71 0.29
C THR A 675 57.56 21.17 -0.69
N ASN A 676 57.11 20.33 -1.64
CA ASN A 676 57.95 19.70 -2.66
C ASN A 676 57.30 19.87 -4.04
N LEU A 677 57.83 20.76 -4.85
CA LEU A 677 57.33 21.10 -6.18
C LEU A 677 58.37 20.69 -7.21
N LEU A 678 58.10 19.63 -7.99
CA LEU A 678 59.09 18.99 -8.86
C LEU A 678 59.20 19.64 -10.25
N SER A 679 58.41 20.67 -10.55
CA SER A 679 58.41 21.38 -11.84
C SER A 679 58.41 22.90 -11.62
N THR A 680 57.94 23.65 -12.61
CA THR A 680 57.81 25.11 -12.54
C THR A 680 56.65 25.55 -11.64
N VAL A 681 56.83 26.66 -10.94
CA VAL A 681 55.85 27.24 -10.02
C VAL A 681 55.56 28.68 -10.37
N THR A 682 54.31 29.05 -10.48
CA THR A 682 53.85 30.42 -10.63
C THR A 682 52.72 30.69 -9.61
N VAL A 683 52.91 31.63 -8.72
CA VAL A 683 51.92 32.09 -7.77
C VAL A 683 51.75 33.59 -7.92
N ALA A 684 50.55 34.06 -8.21
CA ALA A 684 50.25 35.48 -8.38
C ALA A 684 50.05 36.19 -7.05
N GLY A 685 49.49 35.54 -6.03
CA GLY A 685 49.26 36.08 -4.68
C GLY A 685 50.46 35.92 -3.75
N ALA A 686 50.28 36.32 -2.49
CA ALA A 686 51.28 36.12 -1.45
C ALA A 686 51.49 34.63 -1.14
N THR A 687 52.73 34.27 -0.83
CA THR A 687 53.14 32.89 -0.59
C THR A 687 53.76 32.74 0.79
N GLY A 688 53.22 31.84 1.63
CA GLY A 688 53.70 31.57 2.99
C GLY A 688 53.95 30.06 3.21
N PHE A 689 55.15 29.71 3.66
CA PHE A 689 55.55 28.35 4.00
C PHE A 689 56.08 28.29 5.43
N LEU A 690 55.41 27.55 6.31
CA LEU A 690 55.87 27.37 7.69
C LEU A 690 56.96 26.30 7.86
N SER A 691 57.32 25.60 6.80
CA SER A 691 58.32 24.52 6.83
C SER A 691 59.24 24.59 5.60
N THR A 692 59.99 23.54 5.31
CA THR A 692 60.94 23.49 4.19
C THR A 692 60.22 23.52 2.85
N VAL A 693 60.82 24.25 1.89
CA VAL A 693 60.36 24.34 0.50
C VAL A 693 61.42 23.81 -0.43
N ARG A 694 61.03 22.90 -1.31
CA ARG A 694 61.86 22.44 -2.42
C ARG A 694 61.13 22.62 -3.75
N VAL A 695 61.72 23.35 -4.66
CA VAL A 695 61.25 23.50 -6.03
C VAL A 695 62.37 22.99 -6.97
N SER A 696 62.05 21.97 -7.81
CA SER A 696 63.03 21.44 -8.74
C SER A 696 63.16 22.30 -10.01
N GLY A 697 62.09 22.95 -10.44
CA GLY A 697 62.10 23.89 -11.58
C GLY A 697 62.29 25.34 -11.16
N ALA A 698 61.93 26.27 -12.04
CA ALA A 698 61.93 27.70 -11.72
C ALA A 698 60.64 28.05 -10.86
N ALA A 699 60.81 29.05 -9.99
CA ALA A 699 59.73 29.57 -9.16
C ALA A 699 59.51 31.07 -9.40
N THR A 700 58.25 31.44 -9.69
CA THR A 700 57.86 32.84 -9.89
C THR A 700 56.77 33.18 -8.87
N MET A 701 57.05 34.12 -7.98
CA MET A 701 56.09 34.64 -6.97
C MET A 701 55.83 36.11 -7.32
N ALA A 702 54.64 36.42 -7.83
CA ALA A 702 54.29 37.77 -8.28
C ALA A 702 53.94 38.73 -7.13
N SER A 703 53.97 38.27 -5.89
CA SER A 703 53.75 39.06 -4.67
C SER A 703 54.82 38.71 -3.63
N THR A 704 54.51 38.73 -2.34
CA THR A 704 55.45 38.41 -1.26
C THR A 704 55.69 36.92 -1.12
N LEU A 705 56.90 36.52 -0.75
CA LEU A 705 57.28 35.16 -0.36
C LEU A 705 57.84 35.17 1.07
N ASP A 706 57.22 34.35 1.92
CA ASP A 706 57.62 34.15 3.32
C ASP A 706 57.89 32.66 3.59
N VAL A 707 59.08 32.29 4.01
CA VAL A 707 59.44 30.89 4.25
C VAL A 707 60.16 30.77 5.60
N ALA A 708 59.49 30.15 6.58
CA ALA A 708 60.06 29.87 7.90
C ALA A 708 61.07 28.71 7.89
N GLY A 709 60.99 27.76 6.94
CA GLY A 709 61.93 26.65 6.77
C GLY A 709 63.04 26.91 5.76
N ASN A 710 63.83 25.86 5.42
CA ASN A 710 64.80 25.95 4.37
C ASN A 710 64.17 26.06 2.97
N THR A 711 64.79 26.86 2.09
CA THR A 711 64.34 27.01 0.71
C THR A 711 65.37 26.42 -0.26
N SER A 712 64.92 25.53 -1.16
CA SER A 712 65.76 24.95 -2.23
C SER A 712 65.05 25.07 -3.57
N VAL A 713 65.60 25.81 -4.53
CA VAL A 713 65.08 25.99 -5.89
C VAL A 713 66.09 25.55 -6.90
N GLY A 714 65.80 24.55 -7.74
CA GLY A 714 66.69 24.02 -8.79
C GLY A 714 66.77 24.89 -10.02
N GLY A 715 65.83 25.80 -10.26
CA GLY A 715 65.86 26.80 -11.32
C GLY A 715 66.05 28.22 -10.77
N THR A 716 65.51 29.21 -11.48
CA THR A 716 65.47 30.59 -11.01
C THR A 716 64.37 30.82 -10.03
N LEU A 717 64.62 31.52 -8.92
CA LEU A 717 63.64 32.07 -8.03
C LEU A 717 63.41 33.55 -8.30
N PHE A 718 62.22 33.90 -8.76
CA PHE A 718 61.76 35.26 -9.01
C PHE A 718 60.64 35.65 -8.08
N VAL A 719 60.86 36.67 -7.22
CA VAL A 719 59.88 37.24 -6.31
C VAL A 719 59.69 38.72 -6.65
N THR A 720 58.49 39.12 -7.09
CA THR A 720 58.23 40.52 -7.48
C THR A 720 58.10 41.42 -6.23
N GLY A 721 57.50 40.91 -5.16
CA GLY A 721 57.40 41.62 -3.87
C GLY A 721 58.57 41.36 -2.93
N ALA A 722 58.35 41.45 -1.62
CA ALA A 722 59.40 41.17 -0.63
C ALA A 722 59.54 39.63 -0.44
N GLY A 723 60.82 39.20 -0.19
CA GLY A 723 61.13 37.82 0.17
C GLY A 723 61.71 37.73 1.57
N THR A 724 61.02 36.99 2.50
CA THR A 724 61.48 36.69 3.84
C THR A 724 61.84 35.22 3.96
N PHE A 725 63.07 34.93 4.37
CA PHE A 725 63.59 33.57 4.52
C PHE A 725 64.26 33.42 5.89
N ASP A 726 63.59 32.74 6.83
CA ASP A 726 64.07 32.56 8.19
C ASP A 726 65.25 31.57 8.30
N ASN A 727 65.46 30.77 7.28
CA ASN A 727 66.47 29.71 7.24
C ASN A 727 67.27 29.70 5.90
N ASN A 728 68.11 28.66 5.66
CA ASN A 728 68.93 28.54 4.52
C ASN A 728 68.18 28.59 3.20
N VAL A 729 68.71 29.39 2.25
CA VAL A 729 68.27 29.51 0.84
C VAL A 729 69.31 28.97 -0.10
N SER A 730 68.90 28.01 -0.95
CA SER A 730 69.72 27.46 -2.02
C SER A 730 68.96 27.59 -3.32
N VAL A 731 69.49 28.36 -4.28
CA VAL A 731 68.91 28.55 -5.61
C VAL A 731 70.03 28.21 -6.65
N SER A 732 69.75 27.18 -7.48
CA SER A 732 70.76 26.76 -8.50
C SER A 732 70.82 27.71 -9.69
N GLY A 733 69.75 28.45 -10.02
CA GLY A 733 69.72 29.50 -11.01
C GLY A 733 69.83 30.89 -10.36
N ASN A 734 69.15 31.88 -10.90
CA ASN A 734 69.20 33.25 -10.38
C ASN A 734 68.20 33.43 -9.25
N LEU A 735 68.57 34.16 -8.19
CA LEU A 735 67.65 34.70 -7.19
C LEU A 735 67.40 36.18 -7.52
N VAL A 736 66.13 36.53 -7.80
CA VAL A 736 65.67 37.89 -8.05
C VAL A 736 64.50 38.23 -7.11
N VAL A 737 64.72 39.24 -6.28
CA VAL A 737 63.69 39.76 -5.35
C VAL A 737 63.49 41.23 -5.70
N GLY A 738 62.29 41.60 -6.18
CA GLY A 738 61.95 42.98 -6.60
C GLY A 738 61.69 43.94 -5.42
N GLY A 739 61.31 43.40 -4.24
CA GLY A 739 61.17 44.14 -2.99
C GLY A 739 62.37 43.94 -2.06
N THR A 740 62.17 44.04 -0.76
CA THR A 740 63.18 43.72 0.28
C THR A 740 63.36 42.20 0.41
N ALA A 741 64.62 41.76 0.48
CA ALA A 741 64.99 40.39 0.82
C ALA A 741 65.49 40.38 2.28
N THR A 742 64.96 39.60 3.12
CA THR A 742 65.33 39.48 4.53
C THR A 742 65.66 38.03 4.85
#